data_edeb2812da21c872a343e58b6374360e
#
_entry.id   edeb2812da21c872a343e58b6374360e
#
_cell.length_a   1.000
_cell.length_b   1.000
_cell.length_c   1.000
_cell.angle_alpha   90.00
_cell.angle_beta   90.00
_cell.angle_gamma   90.00
#
_symmetry.space_group_name_H-M   'P 1'
#
loop_
_entity.id
_entity.type
_entity.pdbx_description
1 polymer ?
#
loop_
_entity_poly.entity_id
_entity_poly.type
_entity_poly.pdbx_seq_one_letter_code
_entity_poly.pdbx_strand_id
1 'polypeptide(L)'
;MEYNHNKIEKKWQKYWDDNESFKAITGDKKPPYYILVEFPYPSGAGLHVGHVRSYTAQDALARMKRLQGYNVLYPMGWDAFGAPAEQYAIKNHIHPKDAVRENIHTFKGQMKNLGFSFDWSREFSTTDPDYYKWTQWQFLQFYKHGMAYKDTIPVNWCPTCKTVLSNEDAAGGVCERCGSQVVQKEKSQWMLRMSDYAEDLLKGLDDTNFADRVKLGQINWIGKSTGVEVDVKIVGGGSFSIFTTCIETIYGVTFFVIAPDGKLIKELMPRVQNKEEVQNYINETAKKSSMDRTDLNKGKTGCIVKGIIAINPVNGKEVPIFLGDFVLGDYGTGAVMAVPSHDQRDFEYAKAHNLQMIQVIDGKDTTEHAFEKQDYLNKGCKLINSEEFTGLTVEEAKEKITDKLVNMGIAKKVNNYKMRDWIFSRQRFWGEPIPMIYCEKCGWQPMKEEDLPLLLPDVAEYEPTENGESPLANITSWVNTTCPHCGGKAKRETDTMPNWAGSSWYFLRFMDPHNDKEFASMDAMKYWDKVDWYNGGMEHTARHLLYARFWVQFLYNIGLVPKKEMIWTRVSHGMVLGSNNEKMSKSKGNVINPDDIVNEYGADTLRLYEMFMGDYTQDAPWSTDSLKGCKRFIDKVIRLKDKIVDGNGYSKKLEPIIHKTIKKVQNDLSTMSYNTAVSSLMILANSLDEMSGITKDDYHLLLTLLNPIAPHITEELNQSLGFNPICKSKWPEYDEAKTIDSEIELPIQINGRVKGTVKVALDSDEETVKNAAHKEIAELLEGKNIVKEIYVKNKIFNIVVK
;
A
#
# COMPACT_ATOMS: atom_id res chain seq x y z
N MET A 1 -6.14 -29.28 -33.95
CA MET A 1 -5.71 -29.76 -32.61
C MET A 1 -6.85 -29.59 -31.63
N GLU A 2 -7.33 -30.62 -30.97
CA GLU A 2 -8.34 -30.49 -29.94
C GLU A 2 -7.68 -29.84 -28.70
N TYR A 3 -8.16 -28.65 -28.29
CA TYR A 3 -7.62 -27.92 -27.17
C TYR A 3 -8.12 -28.50 -25.85
N ASN A 4 -7.36 -29.41 -25.29
CA ASN A 4 -7.59 -29.93 -23.94
C ASN A 4 -6.68 -29.19 -22.95
N HIS A 5 -7.18 -28.08 -22.37
CA HIS A 5 -6.42 -27.25 -21.46
C HIS A 5 -5.86 -28.05 -20.27
N ASN A 6 -6.66 -28.93 -19.65
CA ASN A 6 -6.23 -29.72 -18.50
C ASN A 6 -4.98 -30.56 -18.76
N LYS A 7 -4.87 -31.13 -19.97
CA LYS A 7 -3.72 -31.94 -20.35
C LYS A 7 -2.50 -31.10 -20.68
N ILE A 8 -2.71 -29.97 -21.39
CA ILE A 8 -1.65 -29.06 -21.82
C ILE A 8 -1.04 -28.36 -20.62
N GLU A 9 -1.87 -27.84 -19.72
CA GLU A 9 -1.43 -27.12 -18.54
C GLU A 9 -0.58 -28.00 -17.62
N LYS A 10 -1.05 -29.21 -17.30
CA LYS A 10 -0.28 -30.15 -16.48
C LYS A 10 1.04 -30.59 -17.13
N LYS A 11 1.09 -30.70 -18.44
CA LYS A 11 2.32 -31.03 -19.19
C LYS A 11 3.36 -29.94 -18.98
N TRP A 12 2.99 -28.67 -19.15
CA TRP A 12 3.92 -27.54 -19.06
C TRP A 12 4.30 -27.20 -17.63
N GLN A 13 3.38 -27.29 -16.68
CA GLN A 13 3.66 -27.16 -15.25
C GLN A 13 4.74 -28.15 -14.82
N LYS A 14 4.55 -29.43 -15.20
CA LYS A 14 5.55 -30.47 -14.93
C LYS A 14 6.89 -30.19 -15.63
N TYR A 15 6.88 -29.71 -16.88
CA TYR A 15 8.09 -29.35 -17.60
C TYR A 15 8.87 -28.25 -16.87
N TRP A 16 8.20 -27.19 -16.41
CA TRP A 16 8.84 -26.11 -15.70
C TRP A 16 9.40 -26.53 -14.34
N ASP A 17 8.68 -27.37 -13.61
CA ASP A 17 9.12 -27.93 -12.33
C ASP A 17 10.35 -28.84 -12.51
N ASP A 18 10.30 -29.80 -13.44
CA ASP A 18 11.37 -30.76 -13.70
C ASP A 18 12.67 -30.09 -14.19
N ASN A 19 12.57 -28.95 -14.87
CA ASN A 19 13.72 -28.23 -15.41
C ASN A 19 14.14 -27.03 -14.53
N GLU A 20 13.53 -26.82 -13.36
CA GLU A 20 13.75 -25.63 -12.52
C GLU A 20 13.78 -24.33 -13.34
N SER A 21 12.83 -24.19 -14.32
CA SER A 21 12.88 -23.20 -15.40
C SER A 21 12.89 -21.74 -14.91
N PHE A 22 12.48 -21.51 -13.68
CA PHE A 22 12.33 -20.17 -13.10
C PHE A 22 13.25 -19.91 -11.90
N LYS A 23 14.18 -20.80 -11.64
CA LYS A 23 15.16 -20.67 -10.53
C LYS A 23 16.09 -19.50 -10.76
N ALA A 24 16.20 -18.63 -9.75
CA ALA A 24 17.10 -17.50 -9.72
C ALA A 24 18.42 -17.90 -9.02
N ILE A 25 19.54 -17.49 -9.57
CA ILE A 25 20.87 -17.84 -9.04
C ILE A 25 21.56 -16.59 -8.51
N THR A 26 21.79 -16.50 -7.21
CA THR A 26 22.56 -15.42 -6.61
C THR A 26 23.99 -15.46 -7.14
N GLY A 27 24.52 -14.33 -7.65
CA GLY A 27 25.85 -14.24 -8.24
C GLY A 27 25.93 -14.61 -9.74
N ASP A 28 24.78 -14.82 -10.44
CA ASP A 28 24.76 -15.01 -11.90
C ASP A 28 25.36 -13.78 -12.62
N LYS A 29 25.91 -14.05 -13.83
CA LYS A 29 26.44 -12.98 -14.71
C LYS A 29 25.37 -12.13 -15.37
N LYS A 30 24.14 -12.63 -15.47
CA LYS A 30 23.00 -11.87 -15.98
C LYS A 30 22.65 -10.75 -14.99
N PRO A 31 22.19 -9.59 -15.48
CA PRO A 31 21.75 -8.52 -14.60
C PRO A 31 20.59 -9.01 -13.72
N PRO A 32 20.64 -8.77 -12.39
CA PRO A 32 19.55 -9.15 -11.50
C PRO A 32 18.32 -8.28 -11.74
N TYR A 33 17.15 -8.86 -11.50
CA TYR A 33 15.88 -8.13 -11.47
C TYR A 33 14.96 -8.79 -10.44
N TYR A 34 14.59 -8.07 -9.39
CA TYR A 34 13.81 -8.62 -8.30
C TYR A 34 12.35 -8.13 -8.36
N ILE A 35 11.44 -9.04 -8.63
CA ILE A 35 9.99 -8.80 -8.61
C ILE A 35 9.42 -9.44 -7.36
N LEU A 36 8.67 -8.67 -6.59
CA LEU A 36 8.03 -9.11 -5.37
C LEU A 36 6.53 -8.86 -5.43
N VAL A 37 5.76 -9.81 -4.98
CA VAL A 37 4.35 -9.68 -4.69
C VAL A 37 4.14 -9.94 -3.19
N GLU A 38 3.19 -9.28 -2.57
CA GLU A 38 2.86 -9.58 -1.18
C GLU A 38 2.48 -11.06 -1.05
N PHE A 39 3.19 -11.76 -0.18
CA PHE A 39 2.90 -13.16 0.07
C PHE A 39 1.58 -13.31 0.83
N PRO A 40 0.78 -14.37 0.54
CA PRO A 40 -0.56 -14.47 1.06
C PRO A 40 -0.59 -14.94 2.52
N TYR A 41 -1.69 -14.59 3.20
CA TYR A 41 -2.07 -15.21 4.47
C TYR A 41 -2.81 -16.52 4.18
N PRO A 42 -2.27 -17.69 4.54
CA PRO A 42 -2.94 -18.97 4.33
C PRO A 42 -4.02 -19.21 5.42
N SER A 43 -4.97 -18.28 5.53
CA SER A 43 -6.01 -18.24 6.57
C SER A 43 -7.41 -18.66 6.09
N GLY A 44 -7.49 -19.36 4.96
CA GLY A 44 -8.76 -19.76 4.38
C GLY A 44 -8.63 -20.86 3.36
N ALA A 45 -9.76 -21.29 2.79
CA ALA A 45 -9.85 -22.46 1.93
C ALA A 45 -9.23 -22.31 0.51
N GLY A 46 -8.43 -21.26 0.24
CA GLY A 46 -7.75 -21.06 -1.03
C GLY A 46 -7.74 -19.62 -1.52
N LEU A 47 -7.16 -19.41 -2.69
CA LEU A 47 -7.10 -18.15 -3.39
C LEU A 47 -8.49 -17.71 -3.88
N HIS A 48 -8.65 -16.42 -4.12
CA HIS A 48 -9.76 -15.86 -4.89
C HIS A 48 -9.21 -15.11 -6.13
N VAL A 49 -10.06 -14.80 -7.08
CA VAL A 49 -9.66 -14.16 -8.35
C VAL A 49 -8.86 -12.86 -8.17
N GLY A 50 -9.08 -12.09 -7.11
CA GLY A 50 -8.26 -10.91 -6.83
C GLY A 50 -6.76 -11.22 -6.60
N HIS A 51 -6.42 -12.38 -6.02
CA HIS A 51 -5.02 -12.83 -5.96
C HIS A 51 -4.50 -13.17 -7.36
N VAL A 52 -5.33 -13.80 -8.20
CA VAL A 52 -4.95 -14.17 -9.56
C VAL A 52 -4.58 -12.95 -10.37
N ARG A 53 -5.32 -11.83 -10.24
CA ARG A 53 -5.01 -10.56 -10.90
C ARG A 53 -3.62 -10.05 -10.54
N SER A 54 -3.35 -9.98 -9.24
CA SER A 54 -2.06 -9.51 -8.73
C SER A 54 -0.91 -10.39 -9.20
N TYR A 55 -1.02 -11.69 -9.04
CA TYR A 55 0.06 -12.62 -9.35
C TYR A 55 0.29 -12.79 -10.85
N THR A 56 -0.77 -12.77 -11.66
CA THR A 56 -0.64 -12.83 -13.13
C THR A 56 0.09 -11.61 -13.69
N ALA A 57 -0.20 -10.43 -13.18
CA ALA A 57 0.45 -9.19 -13.61
C ALA A 57 1.96 -9.23 -13.38
N GLN A 58 2.38 -9.66 -12.18
CA GLN A 58 3.79 -9.76 -11.83
C GLN A 58 4.47 -10.92 -12.59
N ASP A 59 3.77 -12.03 -12.79
CA ASP A 59 4.25 -13.16 -13.57
C ASP A 59 4.49 -12.78 -15.03
N ALA A 60 3.60 -11.97 -15.61
CA ALA A 60 3.78 -11.49 -16.98
C ALA A 60 5.05 -10.62 -17.10
N LEU A 61 5.29 -9.73 -16.14
CA LEU A 61 6.52 -8.93 -16.08
C LEU A 61 7.75 -9.83 -15.88
N ALA A 62 7.68 -10.82 -14.98
CA ALA A 62 8.78 -11.74 -14.68
C ALA A 62 9.18 -12.56 -15.92
N ARG A 63 8.20 -13.10 -16.66
CA ARG A 63 8.45 -13.85 -17.91
C ARG A 63 9.07 -12.97 -18.97
N MET A 64 8.55 -11.76 -19.20
CA MET A 64 9.15 -10.81 -20.15
C MET A 64 10.60 -10.47 -19.77
N LYS A 65 10.88 -10.17 -18.50
CA LYS A 65 12.23 -9.85 -18.04
C LYS A 65 13.22 -10.99 -18.22
N ARG A 66 12.80 -12.25 -17.98
CA ARG A 66 13.64 -13.42 -18.27
C ARG A 66 13.96 -13.53 -19.76
N LEU A 67 12.98 -13.33 -20.63
CA LEU A 67 13.19 -13.32 -22.09
C LEU A 67 14.10 -12.16 -22.53
N GLN A 68 14.10 -11.04 -21.79
CA GLN A 68 15.03 -9.91 -21.99
C GLN A 68 16.46 -10.20 -21.47
N GLY A 69 16.69 -11.37 -20.89
CA GLY A 69 18.02 -11.80 -20.45
C GLY A 69 18.37 -11.48 -19.01
N TYR A 70 17.42 -11.04 -18.18
CA TYR A 70 17.63 -10.83 -16.75
C TYR A 70 17.63 -12.15 -15.96
N ASN A 71 18.40 -12.19 -14.88
CA ASN A 71 18.26 -13.17 -13.80
C ASN A 71 17.14 -12.67 -12.87
N VAL A 72 15.96 -13.24 -13.00
CA VAL A 72 14.76 -12.72 -12.32
C VAL A 72 14.49 -13.50 -11.04
N LEU A 73 14.55 -12.79 -9.91
CA LEU A 73 14.08 -13.29 -8.63
C LEU A 73 12.58 -12.98 -8.48
N TYR A 74 11.76 -14.01 -8.57
CA TYR A 74 10.31 -13.94 -8.36
C TYR A 74 9.89 -15.04 -7.40
N PRO A 75 10.07 -14.82 -6.07
CA PRO A 75 9.86 -15.84 -5.05
C PRO A 75 8.42 -15.85 -4.53
N MET A 76 8.07 -16.90 -3.80
CA MET A 76 6.81 -17.04 -3.07
C MET A 76 7.06 -17.69 -1.70
N GLY A 77 6.28 -17.28 -0.72
CA GLY A 77 6.28 -17.80 0.65
C GLY A 77 4.95 -17.51 1.35
N TRP A 78 4.92 -17.63 2.68
CA TRP A 78 3.68 -17.63 3.44
C TRP A 78 3.78 -16.75 4.68
N ASP A 79 2.89 -15.74 4.79
CA ASP A 79 2.68 -15.00 6.03
C ASP A 79 1.67 -15.77 6.88
N ALA A 80 2.15 -16.65 7.73
CA ALA A 80 1.33 -17.71 8.30
C ALA A 80 1.06 -17.56 9.81
N PHE A 81 1.66 -16.60 10.50
CA PHE A 81 1.33 -16.25 11.87
C PHE A 81 0.16 -15.26 11.95
N GLY A 82 -0.38 -15.09 13.14
CA GLY A 82 -1.34 -14.06 13.49
C GLY A 82 -2.79 -14.51 13.61
N ALA A 83 -3.62 -13.55 13.95
CA ALA A 83 -5.03 -13.77 14.32
C ALA A 83 -5.89 -14.46 13.25
N PRO A 84 -5.73 -14.18 11.93
CA PRO A 84 -6.56 -14.83 10.92
C PRO A 84 -6.41 -16.35 10.89
N ALA A 85 -5.17 -16.85 10.97
CA ALA A 85 -4.89 -18.28 10.99
C ALA A 85 -5.35 -18.94 12.31
N GLU A 86 -5.12 -18.27 13.45
CA GLU A 86 -5.58 -18.72 14.76
C GLU A 86 -7.10 -18.84 14.83
N GLN A 87 -7.84 -17.84 14.35
CA GLN A 87 -9.30 -17.85 14.32
C GLN A 87 -9.86 -18.92 13.38
N TYR A 88 -9.24 -19.13 12.24
CA TYR A 88 -9.61 -20.22 11.34
C TYR A 88 -9.45 -21.57 12.04
N ALA A 89 -8.35 -21.76 12.77
CA ALA A 89 -8.06 -22.97 13.50
C ALA A 89 -9.07 -23.20 14.65
N ILE A 90 -9.35 -22.17 15.47
CA ILE A 90 -10.35 -22.23 16.53
C ILE A 90 -11.73 -22.60 15.97
N LYS A 91 -12.16 -21.94 14.90
CA LYS A 91 -13.46 -22.19 14.26
C LYS A 91 -13.61 -23.63 13.74
N ASN A 92 -12.52 -24.22 13.27
CA ASN A 92 -12.50 -25.57 12.70
C ASN A 92 -12.05 -26.64 13.70
N HIS A 93 -11.80 -26.29 14.97
CA HIS A 93 -11.34 -27.18 16.04
C HIS A 93 -10.07 -27.97 15.68
N ILE A 94 -9.11 -27.32 15.04
CA ILE A 94 -7.82 -27.88 14.65
C ILE A 94 -6.68 -27.01 15.20
N HIS A 95 -5.47 -27.58 15.32
CA HIS A 95 -4.31 -26.77 15.74
C HIS A 95 -3.89 -25.79 14.63
N PRO A 96 -3.51 -24.52 14.95
CA PRO A 96 -3.12 -23.53 13.95
C PRO A 96 -2.00 -24.00 13.00
N LYS A 97 -1.04 -24.74 13.50
CA LYS A 97 0.05 -25.33 12.72
C LYS A 97 -0.48 -26.26 11.62
N ASP A 98 -1.46 -27.09 11.92
CA ASP A 98 -2.04 -28.03 10.95
C ASP A 98 -2.93 -27.29 9.95
N ALA A 99 -3.75 -26.35 10.43
CA ALA A 99 -4.55 -25.48 9.59
C ALA A 99 -3.72 -24.73 8.55
N VAL A 100 -2.62 -24.14 8.99
CA VAL A 100 -1.67 -23.41 8.11
C VAL A 100 -1.05 -24.34 7.10
N ARG A 101 -0.58 -25.52 7.51
CA ARG A 101 0.04 -26.51 6.60
C ARG A 101 -0.92 -26.94 5.50
N GLU A 102 -2.17 -27.24 5.83
CA GLU A 102 -3.19 -27.63 4.86
C GLU A 102 -3.54 -26.49 3.90
N ASN A 103 -3.69 -25.29 4.43
CA ASN A 103 -3.97 -24.12 3.61
C ASN A 103 -2.82 -23.79 2.67
N ILE A 104 -1.56 -23.83 3.12
CA ILE A 104 -0.36 -23.67 2.26
C ILE A 104 -0.37 -24.67 1.12
N HIS A 105 -0.67 -25.95 1.42
CA HIS A 105 -0.75 -26.98 0.37
C HIS A 105 -1.77 -26.62 -0.71
N THR A 106 -2.96 -26.18 -0.31
CA THR A 106 -4.03 -25.76 -1.22
C THR A 106 -3.64 -24.55 -2.06
N PHE A 107 -3.14 -23.48 -1.42
CA PHE A 107 -2.72 -22.25 -2.10
C PHE A 107 -1.60 -22.52 -3.11
N LYS A 108 -0.59 -23.30 -2.71
CA LYS A 108 0.53 -23.69 -3.57
C LYS A 108 0.04 -24.52 -4.78
N GLY A 109 -0.88 -25.44 -4.56
CA GLY A 109 -1.52 -26.21 -5.64
C GLY A 109 -2.23 -25.30 -6.64
N GLN A 110 -3.02 -24.35 -6.17
CA GLN A 110 -3.71 -23.37 -7.02
C GLN A 110 -2.74 -22.48 -7.81
N MET A 111 -1.67 -21.98 -7.16
CA MET A 111 -0.64 -21.17 -7.83
C MET A 111 0.09 -21.95 -8.92
N LYS A 112 0.39 -23.23 -8.68
CA LYS A 112 0.98 -24.12 -9.68
C LYS A 112 0.03 -24.40 -10.83
N ASN A 113 -1.25 -24.65 -10.55
CA ASN A 113 -2.29 -24.85 -11.58
C ASN A 113 -2.46 -23.61 -12.47
N LEU A 114 -2.29 -22.40 -11.91
CA LEU A 114 -2.30 -21.15 -12.67
C LEU A 114 -1.01 -20.90 -13.47
N GLY A 115 0.01 -21.74 -13.28
CA GLY A 115 1.27 -21.67 -14.02
C GLY A 115 2.14 -20.47 -13.69
N PHE A 116 2.08 -19.94 -12.47
CA PHE A 116 2.96 -18.85 -12.06
C PHE A 116 4.43 -19.27 -12.03
N SER A 117 5.29 -18.41 -12.53
CA SER A 117 6.73 -18.66 -12.64
C SER A 117 7.51 -18.29 -11.38
N PHE A 118 6.99 -18.66 -10.21
CA PHE A 118 7.68 -18.47 -8.95
C PHE A 118 8.92 -19.36 -8.83
N ASP A 119 9.94 -18.81 -8.20
CA ASP A 119 11.10 -19.59 -7.76
C ASP A 119 10.79 -20.31 -6.45
N TRP A 120 10.22 -21.49 -6.54
CA TRP A 120 9.86 -22.32 -5.38
C TRP A 120 11.06 -22.83 -4.56
N SER A 121 12.28 -22.73 -5.09
CA SER A 121 13.48 -23.09 -4.32
C SER A 121 13.78 -22.12 -3.17
N ARG A 122 13.10 -20.97 -3.16
CA ARG A 122 13.26 -19.93 -2.14
C ARG A 122 12.05 -19.81 -1.20
N GLU A 123 11.15 -20.79 -1.28
CA GLU A 123 9.95 -20.84 -0.44
C GLU A 123 10.29 -20.98 1.05
N PHE A 124 9.57 -20.25 1.88
CA PHE A 124 9.52 -20.40 3.33
C PHE A 124 8.18 -19.91 3.90
N SER A 125 7.92 -20.27 5.15
CA SER A 125 6.80 -19.73 5.94
C SER A 125 7.34 -18.90 7.10
N THR A 126 6.64 -17.82 7.45
CA THR A 126 6.97 -17.05 8.66
C THR A 126 6.86 -17.89 9.94
N THR A 127 6.18 -19.04 9.88
CA THR A 127 6.04 -20.01 10.98
C THR A 127 7.17 -21.03 11.04
N ASP A 128 8.08 -21.02 10.07
CA ASP A 128 9.24 -21.91 10.09
C ASP A 128 10.23 -21.44 11.16
N PRO A 129 10.71 -22.32 12.06
CA PRO A 129 11.68 -21.97 13.08
C PRO A 129 12.94 -21.31 12.53
N ASP A 130 13.41 -21.78 11.36
CA ASP A 130 14.60 -21.23 10.68
C ASP A 130 14.35 -19.82 10.12
N TYR A 131 13.08 -19.43 9.94
CA TYR A 131 12.71 -18.08 9.56
C TYR A 131 12.54 -17.18 10.80
N TYR A 132 11.62 -17.51 11.71
CA TYR A 132 11.31 -16.61 12.82
C TYR A 132 12.41 -16.53 13.88
N LYS A 133 13.37 -17.44 13.91
CA LYS A 133 14.64 -17.26 14.62
C LYS A 133 15.24 -15.89 14.32
N TRP A 134 15.21 -15.48 13.07
CA TRP A 134 15.80 -14.22 12.63
C TRP A 134 14.91 -13.01 12.93
N THR A 135 13.61 -13.16 12.93
CA THR A 135 12.70 -12.11 13.44
C THR A 135 12.97 -11.87 14.93
N GLN A 136 13.11 -12.95 15.72
CA GLN A 136 13.44 -12.87 17.13
C GLN A 136 14.81 -12.23 17.35
N TRP A 137 15.81 -12.63 16.57
CA TRP A 137 17.15 -12.04 16.63
C TRP A 137 17.12 -10.53 16.31
N GLN A 138 16.38 -10.13 15.29
CA GLN A 138 16.23 -8.71 14.94
C GLN A 138 15.51 -7.93 16.05
N PHE A 139 14.50 -8.52 16.70
CA PHE A 139 13.89 -7.92 17.89
C PHE A 139 14.91 -7.68 19.01
N LEU A 140 15.80 -8.64 19.24
CA LEU A 140 16.90 -8.45 20.21
C LEU A 140 17.83 -7.31 19.81
N GLN A 141 18.07 -7.08 18.50
CA GLN A 141 18.83 -5.91 18.05
C GLN A 141 18.06 -4.61 18.34
N PHE A 142 16.75 -4.55 18.07
CA PHE A 142 15.92 -3.40 18.46
C PHE A 142 16.05 -3.12 19.97
N TYR A 143 15.98 -4.14 20.80
CA TYR A 143 16.11 -4.00 22.25
C TYR A 143 17.52 -3.52 22.67
N LYS A 144 18.57 -4.11 22.15
CA LYS A 144 19.96 -3.73 22.43
C LYS A 144 20.28 -2.27 22.08
N HIS A 145 19.63 -1.74 21.04
CA HIS A 145 19.81 -0.35 20.60
C HIS A 145 18.78 0.61 21.21
N GLY A 146 18.00 0.19 22.19
CA GLY A 146 17.02 1.03 22.88
C GLY A 146 15.78 1.39 22.05
N MET A 147 15.59 0.73 20.90
CA MET A 147 14.45 0.93 20.02
C MET A 147 13.23 0.13 20.44
N ALA A 148 13.41 -0.99 21.13
CA ALA A 148 12.31 -1.74 21.74
C ALA A 148 12.26 -1.45 23.24
N TYR A 149 11.05 -1.12 23.75
CA TYR A 149 10.82 -0.85 25.16
C TYR A 149 9.45 -1.35 25.58
N LYS A 150 9.23 -1.54 26.88
CA LYS A 150 7.93 -1.95 27.42
C LYS A 150 7.31 -0.80 28.20
N ASP A 151 6.04 -0.48 27.91
CA ASP A 151 5.29 0.58 28.54
C ASP A 151 3.84 0.13 28.80
N THR A 152 3.15 0.80 29.71
CA THR A 152 1.73 0.59 29.98
C THR A 152 0.93 1.68 29.30
N ILE A 153 0.11 1.28 28.33
CA ILE A 153 -0.67 2.18 27.49
C ILE A 153 -2.16 1.78 27.48
N PRO A 154 -3.07 2.73 27.31
CA PRO A 154 -4.47 2.42 27.07
C PRO A 154 -4.64 1.77 25.69
N VAL A 155 -5.31 0.63 25.65
CA VAL A 155 -5.63 -0.11 24.42
C VAL A 155 -7.13 -0.31 24.28
N ASN A 156 -7.62 -0.39 23.04
CA ASN A 156 -9.00 -0.75 22.77
C ASN A 156 -9.21 -2.23 23.12
N TRP A 157 -10.07 -2.51 24.07
CA TRP A 157 -10.37 -3.86 24.55
C TRP A 157 -11.81 -4.27 24.25
N CYS A 158 -11.98 -5.39 23.58
CA CYS A 158 -13.29 -6.02 23.46
C CYS A 158 -13.49 -7.06 24.57
N PRO A 159 -14.41 -6.85 25.54
CA PRO A 159 -14.63 -7.78 26.64
C PRO A 159 -15.26 -9.10 26.18
N THR A 160 -16.01 -9.10 25.09
CA THR A 160 -16.63 -10.31 24.53
C THR A 160 -15.64 -11.18 23.76
N CYS A 161 -14.85 -10.56 22.89
CA CYS A 161 -13.81 -11.27 22.13
C CYS A 161 -12.53 -11.50 22.94
N LYS A 162 -12.43 -10.92 24.14
CA LYS A 162 -11.27 -11.01 25.06
C LYS A 162 -9.95 -10.68 24.35
N THR A 163 -9.96 -9.60 23.55
CA THR A 163 -8.81 -9.22 22.70
C THR A 163 -8.61 -7.72 22.61
N VAL A 164 -7.36 -7.32 22.42
CA VAL A 164 -6.99 -5.95 22.06
C VAL A 164 -7.35 -5.75 20.58
N LEU A 165 -7.93 -4.58 20.26
CA LEU A 165 -8.35 -4.17 18.95
C LEU A 165 -7.47 -3.00 18.46
N SER A 166 -7.25 -2.93 17.15
CA SER A 166 -6.74 -1.72 16.52
C SER A 166 -7.77 -0.59 16.58
N ASN A 167 -7.37 0.63 16.28
CA ASN A 167 -8.32 1.75 16.21
C ASN A 167 -9.37 1.54 15.11
N GLU A 168 -8.96 0.91 14.00
CA GLU A 168 -9.83 0.57 12.88
C GLU A 168 -10.87 -0.49 13.27
N ASP A 169 -10.45 -1.53 14.00
CA ASP A 169 -11.34 -2.61 14.48
C ASP A 169 -12.32 -2.15 15.56
N ALA A 170 -12.06 -0.98 16.17
CA ALA A 170 -12.86 -0.37 17.25
C ALA A 170 -13.59 0.90 16.78
N ALA A 171 -13.73 1.12 15.50
CA ALA A 171 -14.39 2.29 14.94
C ALA A 171 -15.82 2.44 15.47
N GLY A 172 -16.20 3.65 15.89
CA GLY A 172 -17.50 3.92 16.49
C GLY A 172 -17.67 3.38 17.91
N GLY A 173 -16.59 2.93 18.57
CA GLY A 173 -16.64 2.41 19.95
C GLY A 173 -17.21 0.99 20.07
N VAL A 174 -17.39 0.29 18.95
CA VAL A 174 -17.89 -1.09 18.92
C VAL A 174 -16.88 -2.01 18.26
N CYS A 175 -16.85 -3.25 18.70
CA CYS A 175 -16.01 -4.26 18.10
C CYS A 175 -16.55 -4.65 16.71
N GLU A 176 -15.78 -4.47 15.66
CA GLU A 176 -16.16 -4.84 14.29
C GLU A 176 -16.60 -6.31 14.17
N ARG A 177 -16.06 -7.19 15.03
CA ARG A 177 -16.26 -8.64 14.95
C ARG A 177 -17.55 -9.10 15.61
N CYS A 178 -17.85 -8.60 16.82
CA CYS A 178 -18.97 -9.08 17.62
C CYS A 178 -20.02 -8.02 17.94
N GLY A 179 -19.80 -6.75 17.55
CA GLY A 179 -20.70 -5.63 17.81
C GLY A 179 -20.73 -5.16 19.27
N SER A 180 -19.95 -5.78 20.16
CA SER A 180 -19.93 -5.40 21.58
C SER A 180 -19.21 -4.06 21.78
N GLN A 181 -19.64 -3.35 22.83
CA GLN A 181 -19.00 -2.11 23.27
C GLN A 181 -17.52 -2.33 23.60
N VAL A 182 -16.66 -1.54 23.01
CA VAL A 182 -15.22 -1.53 23.29
C VAL A 182 -14.95 -0.65 24.49
N VAL A 183 -14.01 -1.08 25.34
CA VAL A 183 -13.57 -0.31 26.52
C VAL A 183 -12.08 -0.02 26.42
N GLN A 184 -11.63 1.09 27.00
CA GLN A 184 -10.20 1.36 27.16
C GLN A 184 -9.68 0.55 28.36
N LYS A 185 -8.58 -0.18 28.15
CA LYS A 185 -7.92 -0.96 29.22
C LYS A 185 -6.43 -0.69 29.18
N GLU A 186 -5.85 -0.30 30.31
CA GLU A 186 -4.41 -0.19 30.43
C GLU A 186 -3.77 -1.58 30.35
N LYS A 187 -2.80 -1.73 29.42
CA LYS A 187 -2.02 -2.97 29.27
C LYS A 187 -0.56 -2.65 29.04
N SER A 188 0.27 -3.47 29.63
CA SER A 188 1.71 -3.44 29.37
C SER A 188 1.97 -4.00 27.98
N GLN A 189 2.66 -3.23 27.13
CA GLN A 189 2.92 -3.55 25.73
C GLN A 189 4.40 -3.34 25.39
N TRP A 190 4.97 -4.20 24.56
CA TRP A 190 6.22 -3.89 23.87
C TRP A 190 5.95 -2.89 22.75
N MET A 191 6.80 -1.90 22.66
CA MET A 191 6.73 -0.82 21.69
C MET A 191 8.04 -0.74 20.91
N LEU A 192 7.96 -0.40 19.63
CA LEU A 192 9.13 0.00 18.83
C LEU A 192 9.08 1.50 18.55
N ARG A 193 10.22 2.21 18.77
CA ARG A 193 10.39 3.66 18.58
C ARG A 193 10.39 4.04 17.10
N MET A 194 9.30 3.76 16.44
CA MET A 194 9.13 4.07 15.01
C MET A 194 9.03 5.59 14.77
N SER A 195 8.53 6.35 15.74
CA SER A 195 8.43 7.80 15.66
C SER A 195 9.79 8.48 15.50
N ASP A 196 10.87 7.90 16.01
CA ASP A 196 12.24 8.42 15.87
C ASP A 196 12.71 8.39 14.39
N TYR A 197 12.08 7.57 13.55
CA TYR A 197 12.38 7.44 12.11
C TYR A 197 11.45 8.27 11.22
N ALA A 198 10.55 9.07 11.77
CA ALA A 198 9.55 9.82 11.00
C ALA A 198 10.17 10.68 9.90
N GLU A 199 11.23 11.42 10.22
CA GLU A 199 11.94 12.28 9.27
C GLU A 199 12.71 11.46 8.22
N ASP A 200 13.38 10.39 8.62
CA ASP A 200 14.12 9.51 7.72
C ASP A 200 13.17 8.78 6.75
N LEU A 201 12.00 8.35 7.25
CA LEU A 201 10.95 7.74 6.42
C LEU A 201 10.40 8.73 5.38
N LEU A 202 10.22 10.01 5.75
CA LEU A 202 9.79 11.04 4.79
C LEU A 202 10.87 11.30 3.74
N LYS A 203 12.11 11.53 4.15
CA LYS A 203 13.24 11.78 3.22
C LYS A 203 13.51 10.59 2.30
N GLY A 204 13.42 9.37 2.84
CA GLY A 204 13.65 8.16 2.05
C GLY A 204 12.65 7.96 0.91
N LEU A 205 11.49 8.64 0.92
CA LEU A 205 10.57 8.61 -0.22
C LEU A 205 11.16 9.23 -1.49
N ASP A 206 12.10 10.17 -1.35
CA ASP A 206 12.79 10.78 -2.49
C ASP A 206 13.72 9.78 -3.19
N ASP A 207 14.23 8.80 -2.43
CA ASP A 207 15.08 7.72 -2.93
C ASP A 207 14.28 6.52 -3.49
N THR A 208 12.97 6.69 -3.71
CA THR A 208 12.09 5.64 -4.23
C THR A 208 11.35 6.08 -5.50
N ASN A 209 10.99 5.10 -6.32
CA ASN A 209 10.09 5.28 -7.47
C ASN A 209 8.67 4.79 -7.15
N PHE A 210 8.16 5.10 -5.95
CA PHE A 210 6.79 4.77 -5.57
C PHE A 210 5.80 5.62 -6.35
N ALA A 211 4.65 5.03 -6.68
CA ALA A 211 3.53 5.78 -7.25
C ALA A 211 3.11 6.93 -6.31
N ASP A 212 2.73 8.08 -6.87
CA ASP A 212 2.42 9.30 -6.10
C ASP A 212 1.38 9.06 -5.00
N ARG A 213 0.35 8.27 -5.28
CA ARG A 213 -0.68 7.91 -4.29
C ARG A 213 -0.11 7.13 -3.09
N VAL A 214 0.94 6.33 -3.31
CA VAL A 214 1.63 5.59 -2.25
C VAL A 214 2.47 6.56 -1.41
N LYS A 215 3.23 7.45 -2.05
CA LYS A 215 4.02 8.50 -1.35
C LYS A 215 3.10 9.38 -0.51
N LEU A 216 2.03 9.91 -1.10
CA LEU A 216 1.05 10.74 -0.41
C LEU A 216 0.38 10.00 0.77
N GLY A 217 0.06 8.72 0.60
CA GLY A 217 -0.49 7.90 1.68
C GLY A 217 0.45 7.83 2.89
N GLN A 218 1.75 7.62 2.67
CA GLN A 218 2.74 7.59 3.74
C GLN A 218 3.00 8.98 4.35
N ILE A 219 3.12 10.02 3.52
CA ILE A 219 3.29 11.41 3.98
C ILE A 219 2.14 11.80 4.91
N ASN A 220 0.90 11.53 4.50
CA ASN A 220 -0.29 11.84 5.29
C ASN A 220 -0.37 11.03 6.60
N TRP A 221 0.07 9.78 6.57
CA TRP A 221 0.11 8.93 7.76
C TRP A 221 1.17 9.40 8.76
N ILE A 222 2.38 9.67 8.29
CA ILE A 222 3.46 10.22 9.12
C ILE A 222 3.04 11.59 9.65
N GLY A 223 2.39 12.40 8.83
CA GLY A 223 1.68 13.62 9.22
C GLY A 223 2.59 14.64 9.89
N LYS A 224 3.72 14.98 9.25
CA LYS A 224 4.64 16.02 9.72
C LYS A 224 3.93 17.38 9.82
N SER A 225 4.02 18.00 10.97
CA SER A 225 3.54 19.36 11.23
C SER A 225 4.70 20.21 11.76
N THR A 226 5.12 21.18 10.97
CA THR A 226 6.12 22.16 11.41
C THR A 226 5.41 23.33 12.04
N GLY A 227 5.80 23.67 13.26
CA GLY A 227 5.14 24.75 14.03
C GLY A 227 6.02 25.26 15.16
N VAL A 228 5.38 25.91 16.09
CA VAL A 228 6.01 26.51 17.25
C VAL A 228 5.39 25.96 18.53
N GLU A 229 6.23 25.47 19.42
CA GLU A 229 5.84 25.15 20.78
C GLU A 229 6.07 26.41 21.66
N VAL A 230 5.06 26.79 22.41
CA VAL A 230 5.07 28.03 23.21
C VAL A 230 4.67 27.72 24.65
N ASP A 231 5.44 28.20 25.58
CA ASP A 231 5.15 28.08 27.02
C ASP A 231 4.13 29.13 27.46
N VAL A 232 3.08 28.65 28.10
CA VAL A 232 1.96 29.46 28.62
C VAL A 232 1.97 29.41 30.14
N LYS A 233 2.02 30.57 30.79
CA LYS A 233 1.98 30.68 32.25
C LYS A 233 0.56 30.56 32.79
N ILE A 234 0.43 30.00 34.01
CA ILE A 234 -0.82 29.93 34.76
C ILE A 234 -0.78 30.91 35.89
N VAL A 235 -1.87 31.67 36.09
CA VAL A 235 -2.03 32.59 37.23
C VAL A 235 -1.91 31.81 38.54
N GLY A 236 -1.10 32.31 39.46
CA GLY A 236 -0.83 31.61 40.72
C GLY A 236 0.21 30.51 40.65
N GLY A 237 0.92 30.40 39.53
CA GLY A 237 2.09 29.52 39.35
C GLY A 237 1.84 28.29 38.52
N GLY A 238 2.91 27.80 37.87
CA GLY A 238 2.93 26.74 36.90
C GLY A 238 2.87 27.24 35.45
N SER A 239 3.16 26.35 34.54
CA SER A 239 3.08 26.60 33.09
C SER A 239 2.77 25.30 32.35
N PHE A 240 2.33 25.45 31.13
CA PHE A 240 2.18 24.34 30.18
C PHE A 240 2.60 24.82 28.79
N SER A 241 2.94 23.89 27.90
CA SER A 241 3.29 24.24 26.54
C SER A 241 2.11 23.93 25.60
N ILE A 242 1.97 24.77 24.57
CA ILE A 242 1.06 24.53 23.45
C ILE A 242 1.87 24.35 22.16
N PHE A 243 1.32 23.63 21.21
CA PHE A 243 1.87 23.56 19.86
C PHE A 243 0.90 24.18 18.85
N THR A 244 1.40 25.02 17.96
CA THR A 244 0.59 25.61 16.88
C THR A 244 1.36 25.67 15.56
N THR A 245 0.66 25.43 14.45
CA THR A 245 1.15 25.70 13.09
C THR A 245 0.77 27.09 12.58
N CYS A 246 -0.04 27.83 13.36
CA CYS A 246 -0.61 29.13 13.01
C CYS A 246 -0.24 30.17 14.08
N ILE A 247 1.06 30.33 14.36
CA ILE A 247 1.53 31.28 15.40
C ILE A 247 1.14 32.72 15.09
N GLU A 248 0.90 33.04 13.81
CA GLU A 248 0.41 34.36 13.38
C GLU A 248 -0.92 34.75 13.98
N THR A 249 -1.70 33.76 14.44
CA THR A 249 -3.02 34.04 15.06
C THR A 249 -2.99 34.17 16.58
N ILE A 250 -1.83 34.06 17.23
CA ILE A 250 -1.70 33.98 18.69
C ILE A 250 -2.28 35.19 19.44
N TYR A 251 -2.29 36.38 18.82
CA TYR A 251 -2.94 37.58 19.38
C TYR A 251 -4.46 37.46 19.48
N GLY A 252 -5.06 36.56 18.67
CA GLY A 252 -6.48 36.21 18.65
C GLY A 252 -6.91 35.14 19.65
N VAL A 253 -6.00 34.66 20.48
CA VAL A 253 -6.30 33.64 21.50
C VAL A 253 -7.22 34.20 22.57
N THR A 254 -8.35 33.56 22.79
CA THR A 254 -9.35 33.92 23.80
C THR A 254 -9.59 32.83 24.83
N PHE A 255 -9.11 31.62 24.62
CA PHE A 255 -9.05 30.55 25.61
C PHE A 255 -8.00 29.50 25.21
N PHE A 256 -7.65 28.61 26.14
CA PHE A 256 -6.84 27.44 25.89
C PHE A 256 -7.66 26.18 26.14
N VAL A 257 -7.38 25.13 25.39
CA VAL A 257 -8.03 23.82 25.54
C VAL A 257 -6.98 22.76 25.87
N ILE A 258 -7.23 22.00 26.94
CA ILE A 258 -6.34 20.91 27.37
C ILE A 258 -7.04 19.55 27.29
N ALA A 259 -6.25 18.51 27.16
CA ALA A 259 -6.75 17.14 27.01
C ALA A 259 -7.35 16.61 28.32
N PRO A 260 -8.55 16.00 28.29
CA PRO A 260 -9.17 15.38 29.46
C PRO A 260 -8.40 14.16 30.01
N ASP A 261 -7.65 13.48 29.15
CA ASP A 261 -6.81 12.31 29.46
C ASP A 261 -5.33 12.67 29.69
N GLY A 262 -4.98 13.96 29.59
CA GLY A 262 -3.62 14.46 29.74
C GLY A 262 -3.09 14.46 31.18
N LYS A 263 -1.75 14.54 31.31
CA LYS A 263 -1.08 14.71 32.62
C LYS A 263 -1.41 16.06 33.25
N LEU A 264 -1.52 17.10 32.42
CA LEU A 264 -1.73 18.48 32.90
C LEU A 264 -2.99 18.62 33.74
N ILE A 265 -4.14 18.06 33.31
CA ILE A 265 -5.37 18.18 34.13
C ILE A 265 -5.24 17.44 35.46
N LYS A 266 -4.53 16.30 35.50
CA LYS A 266 -4.27 15.57 36.75
C LYS A 266 -3.47 16.43 37.75
N GLU A 267 -2.47 17.15 37.26
CA GLU A 267 -1.64 18.05 38.05
C GLU A 267 -2.43 19.30 38.52
N LEU A 268 -3.34 19.79 37.68
CA LEU A 268 -4.15 20.97 38.00
C LEU A 268 -5.35 20.65 38.90
N MET A 269 -5.79 19.43 38.99
CA MET A 269 -7.00 18.98 39.70
C MET A 269 -7.09 19.46 41.15
N PRO A 270 -5.99 19.52 41.94
CA PRO A 270 -6.04 20.08 43.31
C PRO A 270 -6.55 21.51 43.38
N ARG A 271 -6.27 22.32 42.36
CA ARG A 271 -6.59 23.77 42.26
C ARG A 271 -7.94 24.05 41.59
N VAL A 272 -8.55 23.03 40.90
CA VAL A 272 -9.84 23.16 40.21
C VAL A 272 -10.97 23.38 41.18
N GLN A 273 -11.83 24.38 40.93
CA GLN A 273 -12.97 24.73 41.78
C GLN A 273 -14.21 23.85 41.47
N ASN A 274 -14.45 23.48 40.21
CA ASN A 274 -15.57 22.63 39.77
C ASN A 274 -15.15 21.18 39.54
N LYS A 275 -14.49 20.58 40.52
CA LYS A 275 -13.88 19.23 40.40
C LYS A 275 -14.85 18.15 39.94
N GLU A 276 -16.06 18.15 40.43
CA GLU A 276 -17.08 17.14 40.10
C GLU A 276 -17.48 17.23 38.62
N GLU A 277 -17.73 18.43 38.11
CA GLU A 277 -18.06 18.68 36.69
C GLU A 277 -16.90 18.23 35.76
N VAL A 278 -15.67 18.63 36.12
CA VAL A 278 -14.45 18.25 35.39
C VAL A 278 -14.23 16.75 35.41
N GLN A 279 -14.41 16.06 36.57
CA GLN A 279 -14.25 14.62 36.67
C GLN A 279 -15.31 13.86 35.86
N ASN A 280 -16.55 14.33 35.89
CA ASN A 280 -17.62 13.74 35.08
C ASN A 280 -17.33 13.86 33.60
N TYR A 281 -16.83 15.03 33.16
CA TYR A 281 -16.44 15.22 31.75
C TYR A 281 -15.27 14.31 31.33
N ILE A 282 -14.26 14.14 32.18
CA ILE A 282 -13.17 13.19 31.97
C ILE A 282 -13.69 11.76 31.79
N ASN A 283 -14.59 11.33 32.69
CA ASN A 283 -15.18 9.98 32.66
C ASN A 283 -16.04 9.75 31.40
N GLU A 284 -16.76 10.75 30.92
CA GLU A 284 -17.55 10.72 29.68
C GLU A 284 -16.64 10.64 28.44
N THR A 285 -15.59 11.44 28.42
CA THR A 285 -14.63 11.45 27.30
C THR A 285 -13.86 10.14 27.20
N ALA A 286 -13.55 9.49 28.34
CA ALA A 286 -12.87 8.20 28.37
C ALA A 286 -13.66 7.07 27.68
N LYS A 287 -14.96 7.24 27.48
CA LYS A 287 -15.81 6.29 26.72
C LYS A 287 -15.70 6.43 25.21
N LYS A 288 -15.13 7.55 24.72
CA LYS A 288 -15.00 7.87 23.28
C LYS A 288 -13.66 7.34 22.74
N SER A 289 -13.66 6.77 21.54
CA SER A 289 -12.41 6.42 20.85
C SER A 289 -11.64 7.67 20.37
N SER A 290 -10.33 7.54 20.16
CA SER A 290 -9.53 8.64 19.59
C SER A 290 -10.05 9.09 18.22
N MET A 291 -10.58 8.17 17.40
CA MET A 291 -11.21 8.51 16.13
C MET A 291 -12.49 9.33 16.31
N ASP A 292 -13.35 8.93 17.23
CA ASP A 292 -14.59 9.67 17.52
C ASP A 292 -14.30 11.08 18.01
N ARG A 293 -13.25 11.24 18.80
CA ARG A 293 -12.81 12.54 19.36
C ARG A 293 -12.25 13.47 18.29
N THR A 294 -11.60 12.94 17.28
CA THR A 294 -10.97 13.73 16.20
C THR A 294 -11.81 13.85 14.92
N ASP A 295 -12.95 13.19 14.85
CA ASP A 295 -13.87 13.29 13.70
C ASP A 295 -14.40 14.72 13.56
N LEU A 296 -14.11 15.37 12.43
CA LEU A 296 -14.50 16.72 12.11
C LEU A 296 -16.02 16.91 11.96
N ASN A 297 -16.76 15.84 11.67
CA ASN A 297 -18.20 15.87 11.45
C ASN A 297 -19.01 15.75 12.75
N LYS A 298 -18.36 15.46 13.87
CA LYS A 298 -19.03 15.35 15.18
C LYS A 298 -18.92 16.65 15.97
N GLY A 299 -20.01 17.06 16.58
CA GLY A 299 -20.03 18.22 17.47
C GLY A 299 -18.98 18.07 18.59
N LYS A 300 -18.22 19.13 18.84
CA LYS A 300 -17.18 19.14 19.88
C LYS A 300 -17.77 19.57 21.20
N THR A 301 -17.36 18.88 22.26
CA THR A 301 -17.81 19.16 23.62
C THR A 301 -16.65 19.66 24.47
N GLY A 302 -16.95 20.36 25.55
CA GLY A 302 -15.94 20.82 26.47
C GLY A 302 -16.51 21.21 27.83
N CYS A 303 -15.60 21.39 28.80
CA CYS A 303 -15.90 21.76 30.16
C CYS A 303 -14.91 22.82 30.62
N ILE A 304 -15.40 23.94 31.19
CA ILE A 304 -14.52 24.97 31.75
C ILE A 304 -13.79 24.44 33.00
N VAL A 305 -12.52 24.81 33.16
CA VAL A 305 -11.71 24.46 34.32
C VAL A 305 -11.70 25.70 35.25
N LYS A 306 -12.70 25.84 36.11
CA LYS A 306 -12.85 27.00 37.00
C LYS A 306 -11.72 27.08 38.04
N GLY A 307 -11.23 28.29 38.29
CA GLY A 307 -10.12 28.54 39.20
C GLY A 307 -8.74 28.43 38.58
N ILE A 308 -8.65 28.02 37.29
CA ILE A 308 -7.40 27.97 36.53
C ILE A 308 -7.50 28.95 35.36
N ILE A 309 -6.57 29.89 35.33
CA ILE A 309 -6.51 30.94 34.30
C ILE A 309 -5.12 30.92 33.68
N ALA A 310 -5.05 30.97 32.37
CA ALA A 310 -3.80 31.07 31.61
C ALA A 310 -3.51 32.54 31.24
N ILE A 311 -2.25 32.83 30.99
CA ILE A 311 -1.80 34.15 30.52
C ILE A 311 -1.38 34.00 29.07
N ASN A 312 -2.02 34.72 28.14
CA ASN A 312 -1.60 34.78 26.75
C ASN A 312 -0.16 35.34 26.68
N PRO A 313 0.82 34.59 26.13
CA PRO A 313 2.24 34.95 26.23
C PRO A 313 2.64 36.17 25.40
N VAL A 314 1.81 36.62 24.45
CA VAL A 314 2.15 37.79 23.60
C VAL A 314 1.60 39.11 24.09
N ASN A 315 0.48 39.14 24.81
CA ASN A 315 -0.18 40.37 25.25
C ASN A 315 -0.51 40.41 26.76
N GLY A 316 -0.15 39.37 27.51
CA GLY A 316 -0.33 39.31 28.97
C GLY A 316 -1.79 39.18 29.45
N LYS A 317 -2.76 39.03 28.55
CA LYS A 317 -4.17 38.91 28.92
C LYS A 317 -4.47 37.57 29.59
N GLU A 318 -5.29 37.62 30.61
CA GLU A 318 -5.82 36.45 31.28
C GLU A 318 -6.94 35.83 30.46
N VAL A 319 -6.86 34.54 30.21
CA VAL A 319 -7.83 33.76 29.41
C VAL A 319 -8.18 32.44 30.11
N PRO A 320 -9.43 31.93 29.96
CA PRO A 320 -9.87 30.72 30.61
C PRO A 320 -9.25 29.48 29.98
N ILE A 321 -9.22 28.37 30.74
CA ILE A 321 -8.84 27.03 30.27
C ILE A 321 -10.08 26.14 30.24
N PHE A 322 -10.21 25.37 29.17
CA PHE A 322 -11.25 24.37 29.00
C PHE A 322 -10.65 22.98 28.83
N LEU A 323 -11.38 21.94 29.20
CA LEU A 323 -11.19 20.59 28.67
C LEU A 323 -11.94 20.48 27.35
N GLY A 324 -11.33 19.82 26.35
CA GLY A 324 -11.97 19.54 25.07
C GLY A 324 -11.73 18.10 24.65
N ASP A 325 -12.78 17.38 24.27
CA ASP A 325 -12.69 16.01 23.84
C ASP A 325 -11.87 15.81 22.54
N PHE A 326 -11.69 16.86 21.76
CA PHE A 326 -10.90 16.89 20.52
C PHE A 326 -9.38 17.10 20.75
N VAL A 327 -8.95 17.35 21.98
CA VAL A 327 -7.52 17.42 22.33
C VAL A 327 -7.11 16.09 22.96
N LEU A 328 -6.08 15.46 22.42
CA LEU A 328 -5.57 14.18 22.88
C LEU A 328 -4.36 14.38 23.79
N GLY A 329 -4.32 13.68 24.93
CA GLY A 329 -3.27 13.82 25.93
C GLY A 329 -1.93 13.22 25.53
N ASP A 330 -1.93 12.35 24.55
CA ASP A 330 -0.77 11.65 24.01
C ASP A 330 -0.30 12.23 22.65
N TYR A 331 -0.90 13.34 22.19
CA TYR A 331 -0.50 14.01 20.95
C TYR A 331 0.00 15.43 21.21
N GLY A 332 1.22 15.71 20.74
CA GLY A 332 1.87 17.01 20.94
C GLY A 332 2.05 17.31 22.44
N THR A 333 1.64 18.52 22.85
CA THR A 333 1.72 18.97 24.26
C THR A 333 0.49 18.62 25.10
N GLY A 334 -0.54 18.03 24.50
CA GLY A 334 -1.84 17.79 25.16
C GLY A 334 -2.60 19.08 25.45
N ALA A 335 -2.20 20.21 24.87
CA ALA A 335 -2.83 21.52 25.02
C ALA A 335 -2.77 22.32 23.71
N VAL A 336 -3.81 23.08 23.40
CA VAL A 336 -3.90 23.90 22.18
C VAL A 336 -4.40 25.32 22.54
N MET A 337 -4.00 26.31 21.76
CA MET A 337 -4.61 27.64 21.78
C MET A 337 -5.89 27.62 20.96
N ALA A 338 -6.90 28.38 21.37
CA ALA A 338 -8.13 28.56 20.65
C ALA A 338 -8.23 29.98 20.07
N VAL A 339 -8.50 30.03 18.76
CA VAL A 339 -8.56 31.26 17.96
C VAL A 339 -9.87 31.35 17.18
N PRO A 340 -10.99 31.69 17.84
CA PRO A 340 -12.33 31.57 17.27
C PRO A 340 -12.54 32.24 15.90
N SER A 341 -11.88 33.39 15.68
CA SER A 341 -12.00 34.08 14.38
C SER A 341 -11.25 33.40 13.24
N HIS A 342 -10.36 32.40 13.53
CA HIS A 342 -9.45 31.80 12.54
C HIS A 342 -9.43 30.27 12.55
N ASP A 343 -10.25 29.62 13.39
CA ASP A 343 -10.51 28.17 13.38
C ASP A 343 -12.02 27.94 13.57
N GLN A 344 -12.64 27.22 12.65
CA GLN A 344 -14.10 27.02 12.65
C GLN A 344 -14.57 26.23 13.89
N ARG A 345 -13.79 25.30 14.39
CA ARG A 345 -14.15 24.54 15.60
C ARG A 345 -14.13 25.41 16.83
N ASP A 346 -13.12 26.28 16.94
CA ASP A 346 -13.00 27.24 18.02
C ASP A 346 -14.10 28.29 17.94
N PHE A 347 -14.52 28.66 16.71
CA PHE A 347 -15.63 29.56 16.47
C PHE A 347 -16.96 28.98 17.01
N GLU A 348 -17.28 27.77 16.63
CA GLU A 348 -18.49 27.07 17.09
C GLU A 348 -18.49 26.89 18.61
N TYR A 349 -17.33 26.52 19.14
CA TYR A 349 -17.14 26.37 20.58
C TYR A 349 -17.31 27.71 21.32
N ALA A 350 -16.68 28.77 20.85
CA ALA A 350 -16.79 30.11 21.43
C ALA A 350 -18.24 30.63 21.38
N LYS A 351 -18.96 30.39 20.27
CA LYS A 351 -20.37 30.75 20.11
C LYS A 351 -21.26 29.99 21.11
N ALA A 352 -21.02 28.68 21.29
CA ALA A 352 -21.78 27.85 22.22
C ALA A 352 -21.58 28.26 23.70
N HIS A 353 -20.38 28.76 24.04
CA HIS A 353 -20.02 29.15 25.39
C HIS A 353 -20.02 30.69 25.62
N ASN A 354 -20.47 31.48 24.65
CA ASN A 354 -20.52 32.93 24.66
C ASN A 354 -19.15 33.57 25.02
N LEU A 355 -18.07 33.05 24.39
CA LEU A 355 -16.71 33.52 24.56
C LEU A 355 -16.39 34.64 23.58
N GLN A 356 -15.41 35.49 23.94
CA GLN A 356 -14.95 36.56 23.07
C GLN A 356 -14.28 35.98 21.80
N MET A 357 -14.47 36.67 20.68
CA MET A 357 -13.80 36.36 19.40
C MET A 357 -13.00 37.61 18.98
N ILE A 358 -11.73 37.41 18.64
CA ILE A 358 -10.81 38.49 18.24
C ILE A 358 -10.26 38.14 16.85
N GLN A 359 -10.62 38.92 15.87
CA GLN A 359 -10.07 38.82 14.52
C GLN A 359 -8.69 39.47 14.47
N VAL A 360 -7.67 38.76 13.97
CA VAL A 360 -6.29 39.21 13.85
C VAL A 360 -5.71 39.14 12.43
N ILE A 361 -6.48 38.66 11.48
CA ILE A 361 -6.13 38.67 10.05
C ILE A 361 -7.26 39.36 9.29
N ASP A 362 -6.90 40.37 8.46
CA ASP A 362 -7.86 41.09 7.61
C ASP A 362 -8.37 40.27 6.44
N GLY A 363 -9.39 40.76 5.74
CA GLY A 363 -9.84 40.23 4.44
C GLY A 363 -11.18 39.54 4.42
N LYS A 364 -11.75 39.14 5.58
CA LYS A 364 -13.11 38.57 5.66
C LYS A 364 -13.74 38.89 7.01
N ASP A 365 -15.04 39.15 6.98
CA ASP A 365 -15.84 39.26 8.21
C ASP A 365 -15.95 37.91 8.92
N THR A 366 -15.66 37.88 10.21
CA THR A 366 -15.66 36.67 11.05
C THR A 366 -16.82 36.60 12.04
N THR A 367 -17.92 37.36 11.79
CA THR A 367 -19.09 37.37 12.67
C THR A 367 -19.93 36.09 12.58
N GLU A 368 -20.01 35.49 11.42
CA GLU A 368 -20.82 34.28 11.18
C GLU A 368 -19.99 33.02 11.00
N HIS A 369 -18.74 33.11 10.52
CA HIS A 369 -17.84 32.00 10.27
C HIS A 369 -16.39 32.41 10.50
N ALA A 370 -15.54 31.47 10.89
CA ALA A 370 -14.12 31.71 10.98
C ALA A 370 -13.50 32.02 9.60
N PHE A 371 -12.39 32.76 9.60
CA PHE A 371 -11.55 32.97 8.42
C PHE A 371 -10.31 32.06 8.55
N GLU A 372 -10.42 30.85 8.00
CA GLU A 372 -9.47 29.78 8.23
C GLU A 372 -8.19 29.89 7.38
N LYS A 373 -7.16 29.16 7.80
CA LYS A 373 -5.82 29.17 7.20
C LYS A 373 -5.83 28.94 5.69
N GLN A 374 -6.60 27.98 5.17
CA GLN A 374 -6.71 27.71 3.75
C GLN A 374 -7.29 28.89 2.96
N ASP A 375 -8.05 29.74 3.62
CA ASP A 375 -8.70 30.90 2.99
C ASP A 375 -7.82 32.14 2.99
N TYR A 376 -6.97 32.36 3.99
CA TYR A 376 -6.12 33.55 4.07
C TYR A 376 -4.69 33.36 3.55
N LEU A 377 -4.17 32.11 3.53
CA LEU A 377 -2.86 31.85 2.93
C LEU A 377 -2.84 32.25 1.44
N ASN A 378 -1.73 32.80 1.02
CA ASN A 378 -1.48 33.23 -0.38
C ASN A 378 -2.40 34.33 -0.92
N LYS A 379 -3.17 35.02 -0.06
CA LYS A 379 -4.04 36.17 -0.46
C LYS A 379 -3.44 37.52 -0.16
N GLY A 380 -2.23 37.58 0.38
CA GLY A 380 -1.61 38.83 0.79
C GLY A 380 -2.31 39.52 1.95
N CYS A 381 -3.07 38.76 2.73
CA CYS A 381 -3.74 39.25 3.95
C CYS A 381 -2.72 39.77 4.96
N LYS A 382 -3.13 40.75 5.76
CA LYS A 382 -2.30 41.40 6.76
C LYS A 382 -2.83 41.18 8.16
N LEU A 383 -1.95 41.25 9.15
CA LEU A 383 -2.37 41.21 10.53
C LEU A 383 -3.04 42.52 10.93
N ILE A 384 -4.09 42.40 11.76
CA ILE A 384 -4.78 43.44 12.46
C ILE A 384 -4.85 43.08 13.95
N ASN A 385 -5.08 44.00 14.83
CA ASN A 385 -5.20 43.77 16.30
C ASN A 385 -4.05 42.97 16.94
N SER A 386 -2.83 43.10 16.39
CA SER A 386 -1.65 42.28 16.74
C SER A 386 -0.46 43.14 17.16
N GLU A 387 -0.73 44.24 17.86
CA GLU A 387 0.27 45.20 18.38
C GLU A 387 1.29 45.60 17.29
N GLU A 388 2.59 45.46 17.54
CA GLU A 388 3.67 45.83 16.61
C GLU A 388 3.70 45.00 15.30
N PHE A 389 2.97 43.92 15.23
CA PHE A 389 2.88 43.09 14.03
C PHE A 389 1.70 43.45 13.12
N THR A 390 0.85 44.39 13.57
CA THR A 390 -0.26 44.89 12.73
C THR A 390 0.27 45.55 11.46
N GLY A 391 -0.33 45.16 10.32
CA GLY A 391 0.03 45.60 8.98
C GLY A 391 1.08 44.79 8.26
N LEU A 392 1.73 43.80 8.92
CA LEU A 392 2.59 42.82 8.27
C LEU A 392 1.75 41.81 7.51
N THR A 393 2.33 41.22 6.47
CA THR A 393 1.73 40.04 5.82
C THR A 393 1.72 38.85 6.80
N VAL A 394 0.87 37.87 6.53
CA VAL A 394 0.75 36.65 7.35
C VAL A 394 2.11 35.94 7.46
N GLU A 395 2.84 35.82 6.36
CA GLU A 395 4.15 35.16 6.29
C GLU A 395 5.20 35.90 7.13
N GLU A 396 5.31 37.23 6.93
CA GLU A 396 6.26 38.06 7.72
C GLU A 396 5.95 38.03 9.22
N ALA A 397 4.67 38.10 9.56
CA ALA A 397 4.23 38.06 10.95
C ALA A 397 4.52 36.70 11.59
N LYS A 398 4.29 35.60 10.88
CA LYS A 398 4.60 34.26 11.36
C LYS A 398 6.08 34.12 11.74
N GLU A 399 6.98 34.60 10.88
CA GLU A 399 8.42 34.55 11.13
C GLU A 399 8.80 35.44 12.33
N LYS A 400 8.39 36.74 12.31
CA LYS A 400 8.77 37.71 13.34
C LYS A 400 8.18 37.39 14.71
N ILE A 401 6.93 36.92 14.79
CA ILE A 401 6.32 36.49 16.05
C ILE A 401 7.07 35.28 16.61
N THR A 402 7.38 34.30 15.74
CA THR A 402 8.18 33.14 16.15
C THR A 402 9.52 33.58 16.73
N ASP A 403 10.26 34.41 16.03
CA ASP A 403 11.59 34.86 16.45
C ASP A 403 11.53 35.69 17.75
N LYS A 404 10.51 36.55 17.94
CA LYS A 404 10.28 37.27 19.20
C LYS A 404 10.12 36.28 20.36
N LEU A 405 9.23 35.27 20.23
CA LEU A 405 8.95 34.32 21.30
C LEU A 405 10.14 33.41 21.60
N VAL A 406 10.89 33.02 20.58
CA VAL A 406 12.14 32.23 20.71
C VAL A 406 13.20 33.07 21.44
N ASN A 407 13.39 34.33 21.07
CA ASN A 407 14.33 35.24 21.75
C ASN A 407 13.95 35.55 23.21
N MET A 408 12.67 35.52 23.52
CA MET A 408 12.18 35.59 24.89
C MET A 408 12.42 34.31 25.71
N GLY A 409 12.86 33.21 25.08
CA GLY A 409 13.10 31.93 25.72
C GLY A 409 11.83 31.17 26.11
N ILE A 410 10.68 31.54 25.54
CA ILE A 410 9.37 30.91 25.83
C ILE A 410 8.81 30.12 24.65
N ALA A 411 9.55 30.02 23.56
CA ALA A 411 9.12 29.23 22.39
C ALA A 411 10.30 28.53 21.71
N LYS A 412 9.99 27.48 20.98
CA LYS A 412 10.93 26.75 20.10
C LYS A 412 10.23 26.28 18.83
N LYS A 413 10.96 26.31 17.69
CA LYS A 413 10.49 25.71 16.44
C LYS A 413 10.59 24.18 16.56
N VAL A 414 9.52 23.47 16.28
CA VAL A 414 9.46 22.01 16.42
C VAL A 414 8.74 21.34 15.23
N ASN A 415 9.12 20.11 14.97
CA ASN A 415 8.38 19.23 14.06
C ASN A 415 7.65 18.19 14.90
N ASN A 416 6.35 18.12 14.76
CA ASN A 416 5.53 17.07 15.34
C ASN A 416 5.06 16.11 14.25
N TYR A 417 4.80 14.88 14.63
CA TYR A 417 4.35 13.83 13.74
C TYR A 417 3.08 13.18 14.29
N LYS A 418 2.13 12.84 13.40
CA LYS A 418 0.96 12.05 13.80
C LYS A 418 1.32 10.59 14.07
N MET A 419 2.33 10.08 13.36
CA MET A 419 2.84 8.73 13.52
C MET A 419 3.34 8.52 14.95
N ARG A 420 2.93 7.41 15.56
CA ARG A 420 3.30 6.99 16.91
C ARG A 420 4.21 5.79 16.87
N ASP A 421 4.77 5.43 18.01
CA ASP A 421 5.51 4.19 18.18
C ASP A 421 4.63 2.99 17.91
N TRP A 422 5.21 1.96 17.33
CA TRP A 422 4.50 0.77 16.95
C TRP A 422 4.22 -0.12 18.16
N ILE A 423 2.94 -0.36 18.49
CA ILE A 423 2.51 -1.32 19.51
C ILE A 423 2.82 -2.73 19.01
N PHE A 424 3.82 -3.34 19.60
CA PHE A 424 4.43 -4.55 19.07
C PHE A 424 3.97 -5.84 19.75
N SER A 425 3.39 -5.79 20.92
CA SER A 425 2.84 -6.96 21.64
C SER A 425 1.49 -7.39 21.12
N ARG A 426 1.28 -8.71 21.08
CA ARG A 426 -0.04 -9.35 20.87
C ARG A 426 -0.26 -10.43 21.93
N GLN A 427 -1.42 -10.39 22.59
CA GLN A 427 -1.84 -11.38 23.59
C GLN A 427 -2.51 -12.56 22.87
N ARG A 428 -1.69 -13.28 22.08
CA ARG A 428 -2.14 -14.42 21.26
C ARG A 428 -1.19 -15.59 21.40
N PHE A 429 -1.72 -16.79 21.11
CA PHE A 429 -0.91 -17.99 21.03
C PHE A 429 -0.13 -18.05 19.70
N TRP A 430 -0.83 -17.86 18.58
CA TRP A 430 -0.26 -18.05 17.24
C TRP A 430 0.44 -16.78 16.74
N GLY A 431 1.68 -16.64 17.12
CA GLY A 431 2.56 -15.53 16.75
C GLY A 431 4.01 -15.85 17.12
N GLU A 432 4.94 -15.08 16.60
CA GLU A 432 6.36 -15.21 16.93
C GLU A 432 6.58 -14.85 18.40
N PRO A 433 7.09 -15.76 19.25
CA PRO A 433 7.33 -15.45 20.66
C PRO A 433 8.37 -14.35 20.82
N ILE A 434 8.12 -13.40 21.70
CA ILE A 434 9.07 -12.32 22.02
C ILE A 434 10.17 -12.91 22.91
N PRO A 435 11.47 -12.87 22.48
CA PRO A 435 12.56 -13.58 23.16
C PRO A 435 13.10 -12.81 24.39
N MET A 436 12.19 -12.44 25.31
CA MET A 436 12.49 -11.69 26.52
C MET A 436 12.14 -12.48 27.78
N ILE A 437 12.87 -12.23 28.83
CA ILE A 437 12.72 -12.93 30.13
C ILE A 437 12.61 -11.87 31.22
N TYR A 438 11.58 -11.94 32.04
CA TYR A 438 11.42 -11.07 33.20
C TYR A 438 11.96 -11.75 34.47
N CYS A 439 12.86 -11.09 35.13
CA CYS A 439 13.40 -11.45 36.42
C CYS A 439 13.07 -10.38 37.45
N GLU A 440 12.51 -10.75 38.60
CA GLU A 440 12.14 -9.79 39.65
C GLU A 440 13.34 -8.97 40.17
N LYS A 441 14.56 -9.55 40.11
CA LYS A 441 15.80 -8.92 40.53
C LYS A 441 16.45 -8.06 39.43
N CYS A 442 16.40 -8.51 38.18
CA CYS A 442 17.16 -7.92 37.07
C CYS A 442 16.28 -7.15 36.07
N GLY A 443 14.94 -7.20 36.21
CA GLY A 443 13.99 -6.67 35.22
C GLY A 443 13.98 -7.49 33.93
N TRP A 444 13.59 -6.89 32.83
CA TRP A 444 13.55 -7.50 31.52
C TRP A 444 14.97 -7.78 31.02
N GLN A 445 15.21 -9.02 30.62
CA GLN A 445 16.50 -9.50 30.10
C GLN A 445 16.28 -10.16 28.73
N PRO A 446 17.13 -9.88 27.73
CA PRO A 446 17.05 -10.57 26.45
C PRO A 446 17.49 -12.02 26.62
N MET A 447 16.89 -12.94 25.88
CA MET A 447 17.42 -14.29 25.73
C MET A 447 18.79 -14.21 25.06
N LYS A 448 19.59 -15.24 25.28
CA LYS A 448 20.86 -15.38 24.55
C LYS A 448 20.59 -15.72 23.08
N GLU A 449 21.38 -15.15 22.18
CA GLU A 449 21.20 -15.37 20.73
C GLU A 449 21.39 -16.83 20.33
N GLU A 450 22.28 -17.55 21.03
CA GLU A 450 22.51 -18.97 20.83
C GLU A 450 21.33 -19.86 21.20
N ASP A 451 20.41 -19.38 22.04
CA ASP A 451 19.21 -20.11 22.47
C ASP A 451 18.00 -19.90 21.51
N LEU A 452 18.16 -19.11 20.45
CA LEU A 452 17.13 -18.90 19.44
C LEU A 452 17.09 -20.08 18.43
N PRO A 453 15.91 -20.44 17.93
CA PRO A 453 14.60 -19.81 18.15
C PRO A 453 13.94 -20.22 19.47
N LEU A 454 13.25 -19.27 20.12
CA LEU A 454 12.27 -19.58 21.17
C LEU A 454 11.03 -20.18 20.51
N LEU A 455 10.84 -21.47 20.65
CA LEU A 455 9.72 -22.19 20.04
C LEU A 455 8.41 -22.00 20.80
N LEU A 456 7.30 -21.97 20.06
CA LEU A 456 5.97 -22.13 20.66
C LEU A 456 5.81 -23.52 21.25
N PRO A 457 5.15 -23.68 22.41
CA PRO A 457 4.84 -24.98 22.96
C PRO A 457 3.78 -25.71 22.12
N ASP A 458 3.90 -27.01 22.00
CA ASP A 458 2.88 -27.86 21.36
C ASP A 458 1.78 -28.17 22.39
N VAL A 459 0.63 -27.50 22.27
CA VAL A 459 -0.49 -27.60 23.23
C VAL A 459 -1.82 -27.69 22.50
N ALA A 460 -2.76 -28.44 23.08
CA ALA A 460 -4.09 -28.60 22.51
C ALA A 460 -5.02 -27.41 22.83
N GLU A 461 -4.80 -26.71 23.95
CA GLU A 461 -5.61 -25.57 24.39
C GLU A 461 -4.86 -24.27 24.26
N TYR A 462 -5.39 -23.35 23.44
CA TYR A 462 -4.80 -22.07 23.12
C TYR A 462 -5.85 -20.94 22.98
N GLU A 463 -7.03 -21.12 23.57
CA GLU A 463 -8.09 -20.12 23.52
C GLU A 463 -7.73 -18.85 24.31
N PRO A 464 -8.25 -17.68 23.89
CA PRO A 464 -8.05 -16.42 24.59
C PRO A 464 -8.49 -16.48 26.06
N THR A 465 -7.66 -15.93 26.94
CA THR A 465 -7.92 -15.92 28.38
C THR A 465 -8.96 -14.85 28.77
N GLU A 466 -9.65 -15.05 29.90
CA GLU A 466 -10.68 -14.10 30.39
C GLU A 466 -10.12 -12.76 30.82
N ASN A 467 -8.91 -12.76 31.35
CA ASN A 467 -8.24 -11.56 31.84
C ASN A 467 -7.51 -10.79 30.71
N GLY A 468 -7.48 -11.35 29.47
CA GLY A 468 -6.82 -10.78 28.30
C GLY A 468 -5.30 -10.92 28.30
N GLU A 469 -4.77 -11.83 29.11
CA GLU A 469 -3.39 -12.29 28.97
C GLU A 469 -3.27 -13.28 27.82
N SER A 470 -2.06 -13.45 27.30
CA SER A 470 -1.81 -14.45 26.27
C SER A 470 -2.14 -15.86 26.80
N PRO A 471 -2.69 -16.77 25.96
CA PRO A 471 -2.85 -18.17 26.33
C PRO A 471 -1.54 -18.83 26.80
N LEU A 472 -0.40 -18.36 26.30
CA LEU A 472 0.93 -18.81 26.73
C LEU A 472 1.17 -18.62 28.22
N ALA A 473 0.54 -17.62 28.85
CA ALA A 473 0.67 -17.35 30.28
C ALA A 473 0.18 -18.51 31.17
N ASN A 474 -0.74 -19.32 30.68
CA ASN A 474 -1.29 -20.49 31.41
C ASN A 474 -0.38 -21.72 31.33
N ILE A 475 0.62 -21.74 30.45
CA ILE A 475 1.51 -22.87 30.21
C ILE A 475 2.73 -22.74 31.11
N THR A 476 2.60 -23.03 32.38
CA THR A 476 3.62 -22.80 33.42
C THR A 476 4.94 -23.49 33.11
N SER A 477 4.92 -24.66 32.48
CA SER A 477 6.13 -25.40 32.05
C SER A 477 6.93 -24.63 30.98
N TRP A 478 6.28 -23.86 30.14
CA TRP A 478 6.92 -23.02 29.13
C TRP A 478 7.30 -21.64 29.68
N VAL A 479 6.44 -21.04 30.52
CA VAL A 479 6.65 -19.69 31.07
C VAL A 479 7.84 -19.66 32.03
N ASN A 480 7.94 -20.63 32.95
CA ASN A 480 8.99 -20.63 33.96
C ASN A 480 10.36 -20.97 33.37
N THR A 481 11.35 -20.15 33.71
CA THR A 481 12.72 -20.28 33.20
C THR A 481 13.72 -19.73 34.21
N THR A 482 14.97 -19.66 33.84
CA THR A 482 16.06 -19.04 34.59
C THR A 482 16.48 -17.73 33.96
N CYS A 483 16.83 -16.76 34.80
CA CYS A 483 17.33 -15.47 34.33
C CYS A 483 18.71 -15.65 33.67
N PRO A 484 18.92 -15.21 32.43
CA PRO A 484 20.19 -15.34 31.74
C PRO A 484 21.31 -14.49 32.36
N HIS A 485 20.95 -13.48 33.17
CA HIS A 485 21.93 -12.60 33.83
C HIS A 485 22.35 -13.12 35.22
N CYS A 486 21.38 -13.47 36.09
CA CYS A 486 21.70 -13.82 37.48
C CYS A 486 21.47 -15.31 37.84
N GLY A 487 20.97 -16.13 36.91
CA GLY A 487 20.64 -17.54 37.14
C GLY A 487 19.44 -17.80 38.05
N GLY A 488 18.79 -16.78 38.57
CA GLY A 488 17.60 -16.89 39.44
C GLY A 488 16.32 -17.29 38.68
N LYS A 489 15.28 -17.59 39.43
CA LYS A 489 13.94 -17.85 38.86
C LYS A 489 13.46 -16.67 38.02
N ALA A 490 12.93 -16.94 36.87
CA ALA A 490 12.45 -15.92 35.94
C ALA A 490 11.27 -16.46 35.10
N LYS A 491 10.62 -15.59 34.36
CA LYS A 491 9.49 -15.91 33.48
C LYS A 491 9.74 -15.43 32.08
N ARG A 492 9.44 -16.25 31.07
CA ARG A 492 9.42 -15.81 29.68
C ARG A 492 8.30 -14.81 29.45
N GLU A 493 8.52 -13.88 28.54
CA GLU A 493 7.44 -13.06 27.98
C GLU A 493 6.39 -13.98 27.33
N THR A 494 5.12 -13.66 27.53
CA THR A 494 4.01 -14.47 27.02
C THR A 494 3.28 -13.81 25.85
N ASP A 495 3.56 -12.54 25.62
CA ASP A 495 3.08 -11.86 24.42
C ASP A 495 3.87 -12.34 23.19
N THR A 496 3.20 -12.34 22.04
CA THR A 496 3.81 -12.62 20.73
C THR A 496 3.94 -11.35 19.92
N MET A 497 4.79 -11.39 18.90
CA MET A 497 4.93 -10.32 17.93
C MET A 497 3.70 -10.25 17.02
N PRO A 498 3.38 -9.10 16.41
CA PRO A 498 2.38 -9.02 15.36
C PRO A 498 2.87 -9.79 14.11
N ASN A 499 1.96 -10.31 13.31
CA ASN A 499 2.31 -10.92 12.02
C ASN A 499 3.13 -9.98 11.10
N TRP A 500 2.96 -8.67 11.25
CA TRP A 500 3.76 -7.66 10.56
C TRP A 500 5.26 -7.69 10.89
N ALA A 501 5.68 -8.32 11.98
CA ALA A 501 7.10 -8.46 12.32
C ALA A 501 7.81 -9.34 11.29
N GLY A 502 7.30 -10.56 11.07
CA GLY A 502 7.83 -11.47 10.06
C GLY A 502 7.75 -10.89 8.65
N SER A 503 6.66 -10.22 8.30
CA SER A 503 6.50 -9.63 6.96
C SER A 503 7.32 -8.34 6.75
N SER A 504 7.93 -7.75 7.77
CA SER A 504 8.71 -6.51 7.62
C SER A 504 10.07 -6.71 6.95
N TRP A 505 10.59 -7.92 6.86
CA TRP A 505 11.92 -8.19 6.34
C TRP A 505 12.00 -9.39 5.37
N TYR A 506 10.91 -10.05 5.07
CA TYR A 506 10.85 -11.29 4.27
C TYR A 506 11.50 -11.17 2.88
N PHE A 507 11.42 -10.01 2.27
CA PHE A 507 12.05 -9.73 0.98
C PHE A 507 13.59 -9.79 1.04
N LEU A 508 14.19 -9.52 2.19
CA LEU A 508 15.61 -9.72 2.42
C LEU A 508 15.93 -11.22 2.52
N ARG A 509 15.07 -11.98 3.21
CA ARG A 509 15.24 -13.44 3.32
C ARG A 509 15.16 -14.14 1.99
N PHE A 510 14.29 -13.72 1.08
CA PHE A 510 14.25 -14.28 -0.26
C PHE A 510 15.54 -14.11 -1.07
N MET A 511 16.37 -13.13 -0.75
CA MET A 511 17.68 -12.96 -1.38
C MET A 511 18.65 -14.08 -0.99
N ASP A 512 18.50 -14.66 0.24
CA ASP A 512 19.38 -15.68 0.79
C ASP A 512 18.62 -16.63 1.76
N PRO A 513 17.63 -17.40 1.26
CA PRO A 513 16.65 -18.09 2.11
C PRO A 513 17.20 -19.24 2.93
N HIS A 514 18.33 -19.83 2.52
CA HIS A 514 18.92 -21.01 3.15
C HIS A 514 20.12 -20.68 4.05
N ASN A 515 20.36 -19.39 4.32
CA ASN A 515 21.43 -18.98 5.20
C ASN A 515 21.08 -19.31 6.67
N ASP A 516 21.92 -20.11 7.31
CA ASP A 516 21.75 -20.53 8.71
C ASP A 516 22.58 -19.70 9.70
N LYS A 517 23.45 -18.81 9.18
CA LYS A 517 24.36 -17.97 9.97
C LYS A 517 23.86 -16.55 10.17
N GLU A 518 23.13 -16.04 9.21
CA GLU A 518 22.58 -14.68 9.19
C GLU A 518 21.19 -14.69 8.52
N PHE A 519 20.41 -13.65 8.77
CA PHE A 519 19.08 -13.53 8.17
C PHE A 519 19.13 -13.40 6.64
N ALA A 520 20.19 -12.81 6.10
CA ALA A 520 20.61 -12.78 4.71
C ALA A 520 22.05 -12.24 4.66
N SER A 521 22.89 -12.79 3.78
CA SER A 521 24.26 -12.32 3.63
C SER A 521 24.34 -10.96 2.94
N MET A 522 25.31 -10.13 3.38
CA MET A 522 25.55 -8.83 2.76
C MET A 522 25.85 -8.96 1.26
N ASP A 523 26.54 -10.02 0.85
CA ASP A 523 26.89 -10.27 -0.56
C ASP A 523 25.67 -10.59 -1.40
N ALA A 524 24.72 -11.39 -0.89
CA ALA A 524 23.46 -11.66 -1.57
C ALA A 524 22.61 -10.38 -1.69
N MET A 525 22.51 -9.59 -0.60
CA MET A 525 21.79 -8.31 -0.62
C MET A 525 22.42 -7.30 -1.59
N LYS A 526 23.74 -7.24 -1.69
CA LYS A 526 24.43 -6.39 -2.68
C LYS A 526 24.24 -6.88 -4.11
N TYR A 527 24.21 -8.21 -4.33
CA TYR A 527 23.96 -8.76 -5.66
C TYR A 527 22.55 -8.42 -6.18
N TRP A 528 21.53 -8.70 -5.37
CA TRP A 528 20.14 -8.40 -5.73
C TRP A 528 19.81 -6.91 -5.69
N ASP A 529 20.61 -6.13 -4.98
CA ASP A 529 20.61 -4.68 -4.86
C ASP A 529 19.35 -4.11 -4.18
N LYS A 530 18.17 -4.43 -4.69
CA LYS A 530 16.85 -3.93 -4.24
C LYS A 530 15.73 -4.80 -4.78
N VAL A 531 14.54 -4.61 -4.26
CA VAL A 531 13.30 -5.04 -4.91
C VAL A 531 12.99 -4.03 -6.00
N ASP A 532 13.19 -4.39 -7.28
CA ASP A 532 12.95 -3.50 -8.42
C ASP A 532 11.49 -3.18 -8.59
N TRP A 533 10.63 -4.18 -8.33
CA TRP A 533 9.19 -4.07 -8.53
C TRP A 533 8.42 -4.79 -7.44
N TYR A 534 7.62 -4.04 -6.69
CA TYR A 534 6.81 -4.58 -5.60
C TYR A 534 5.34 -4.23 -5.79
N ASN A 535 4.46 -5.24 -5.81
CA ASN A 535 3.03 -5.07 -5.93
C ASN A 535 2.26 -5.58 -4.71
N GLY A 536 1.24 -4.85 -4.31
CA GLY A 536 0.34 -5.23 -3.22
C GLY A 536 -0.82 -4.26 -3.04
N GLY A 537 -1.70 -4.55 -2.08
CA GLY A 537 -2.89 -3.77 -1.80
C GLY A 537 -2.58 -2.33 -1.32
N MET A 538 -3.47 -1.38 -1.64
CA MET A 538 -3.32 0.02 -1.18
C MET A 538 -3.42 0.13 0.35
N GLU A 539 -4.19 -0.72 1.00
CA GLU A 539 -4.35 -0.79 2.45
C GLU A 539 -3.04 -1.03 3.21
N HIS A 540 -2.05 -1.62 2.53
CA HIS A 540 -0.73 -1.89 3.10
C HIS A 540 0.25 -0.72 3.00
N THR A 541 -0.12 0.36 2.30
CA THR A 541 0.75 1.55 2.10
C THR A 541 1.23 2.17 3.41
N ALA A 542 0.33 2.37 4.36
CA ALA A 542 0.60 2.97 5.67
C ALA A 542 0.72 1.93 6.80
N ARG A 543 0.75 0.64 6.48
CA ARG A 543 0.92 -0.48 7.43
C ARG A 543 2.18 -1.26 7.09
N HIS A 544 2.04 -2.40 6.42
CA HIS A 544 3.15 -3.28 6.08
C HIS A 544 4.33 -2.56 5.43
N LEU A 545 4.09 -1.75 4.38
CA LEU A 545 5.17 -1.07 3.66
C LEU A 545 5.93 -0.06 4.54
N LEU A 546 5.22 0.65 5.39
CA LEU A 546 5.82 1.61 6.31
C LEU A 546 6.65 0.90 7.38
N TYR A 547 6.14 -0.21 7.94
CA TYR A 547 6.88 -1.06 8.88
C TYR A 547 8.12 -1.68 8.25
N ALA A 548 8.02 -2.18 7.03
CA ALA A 548 9.15 -2.75 6.28
C ALA A 548 10.26 -1.71 6.04
N ARG A 549 9.89 -0.47 5.67
CA ARG A 549 10.85 0.63 5.48
C ARG A 549 11.52 1.03 6.80
N PHE A 550 10.74 1.19 7.87
CA PHE A 550 11.28 1.45 9.21
C PHE A 550 12.27 0.36 9.63
N TRP A 551 11.89 -0.91 9.44
CA TRP A 551 12.73 -2.06 9.78
C TRP A 551 14.05 -2.04 9.01
N VAL A 552 14.01 -1.80 7.72
CA VAL A 552 15.22 -1.69 6.87
C VAL A 552 16.09 -0.52 7.26
N GLN A 553 15.51 0.66 7.53
CA GLN A 553 16.29 1.83 7.93
C GLN A 553 16.98 1.63 9.28
N PHE A 554 16.32 0.93 10.21
CA PHE A 554 16.97 0.51 11.46
C PHE A 554 18.14 -0.44 11.18
N LEU A 555 17.94 -1.50 10.40
CA LEU A 555 19.00 -2.44 10.05
C LEU A 555 20.16 -1.77 9.31
N TYR A 556 19.86 -0.79 8.46
CA TYR A 556 20.87 0.02 7.79
C TYR A 556 21.71 0.83 8.79
N ASN A 557 21.07 1.48 9.74
CA ASN A 557 21.75 2.32 10.72
C ASN A 557 22.70 1.51 11.61
N ILE A 558 22.44 0.22 11.81
CA ILE A 558 23.33 -0.70 12.55
C ILE A 558 24.25 -1.54 11.62
N GLY A 559 24.28 -1.21 10.31
CA GLY A 559 25.23 -1.79 9.35
C GLY A 559 24.89 -3.19 8.83
N LEU A 560 23.64 -3.64 8.96
CA LEU A 560 23.20 -5.00 8.62
C LEU A 560 22.58 -5.13 7.23
N VAL A 561 22.25 -4.02 6.57
CA VAL A 561 21.78 -4.00 5.18
C VAL A 561 22.51 -2.90 4.39
N PRO A 562 22.64 -3.04 3.06
CA PRO A 562 23.48 -2.16 2.27
C PRO A 562 22.88 -0.77 1.97
N LYS A 563 21.57 -0.60 2.09
CA LYS A 563 20.85 0.62 1.71
C LYS A 563 19.73 0.93 2.69
N LYS A 564 19.40 2.23 2.84
CA LYS A 564 18.26 2.69 3.64
C LYS A 564 16.90 2.31 3.04
N GLU A 565 16.81 2.27 1.71
CA GLU A 565 15.60 1.88 0.98
C GLU A 565 15.94 0.68 0.08
N MET A 566 15.32 -0.45 0.39
CA MET A 566 15.53 -1.72 -0.34
C MET A 566 14.39 -2.03 -1.31
N ILE A 567 13.34 -1.20 -1.35
CA ILE A 567 12.21 -1.32 -2.27
C ILE A 567 12.24 -0.10 -3.20
N TRP A 568 12.38 -0.34 -4.52
CA TRP A 568 12.49 0.74 -5.50
C TRP A 568 11.13 1.21 -6.02
N THR A 569 10.38 0.32 -6.68
CA THR A 569 9.06 0.67 -7.21
C THR A 569 7.97 0.00 -6.40
N ARG A 570 7.01 0.76 -5.90
CA ARG A 570 5.79 0.25 -5.29
C ARG A 570 4.58 0.65 -6.10
N VAL A 571 3.81 -0.33 -6.50
CA VAL A 571 2.53 -0.17 -7.21
C VAL A 571 1.43 -0.92 -6.47
N SER A 572 0.20 -0.50 -6.70
CA SER A 572 -0.97 -1.16 -6.14
C SER A 572 -2.00 -1.41 -7.23
N HIS A 573 -2.58 -2.59 -7.19
CA HIS A 573 -3.67 -2.97 -8.08
C HIS A 573 -5.03 -2.52 -7.54
N GLY A 574 -6.02 -2.39 -8.43
CA GLY A 574 -7.42 -2.24 -8.05
C GLY A 574 -8.04 -3.57 -7.64
N MET A 575 -9.12 -3.52 -6.90
CA MET A 575 -9.85 -4.71 -6.45
C MET A 575 -10.66 -5.34 -7.60
N VAL A 576 -10.78 -6.67 -7.57
CA VAL A 576 -11.79 -7.38 -8.35
C VAL A 576 -13.08 -7.42 -7.54
N LEU A 577 -14.09 -6.76 -8.05
CA LEU A 577 -15.41 -6.68 -7.44
C LEU A 577 -16.32 -7.81 -7.95
N GLY A 578 -17.35 -8.14 -7.19
CA GLY A 578 -18.43 -9.01 -7.67
C GLY A 578 -19.14 -8.39 -8.88
N SER A 579 -19.93 -9.17 -9.59
CA SER A 579 -20.71 -8.71 -10.75
C SER A 579 -21.70 -7.57 -10.44
N ASN A 580 -22.00 -7.36 -9.16
CA ASN A 580 -22.85 -6.29 -8.63
C ASN A 580 -22.06 -5.04 -8.19
N ASN A 581 -20.80 -4.90 -8.58
CA ASN A 581 -19.89 -3.82 -8.12
C ASN A 581 -19.58 -3.79 -6.61
N GLU A 582 -19.89 -4.84 -5.88
CA GLU A 582 -19.55 -4.91 -4.46
C GLU A 582 -18.27 -5.68 -4.20
N LYS A 583 -17.57 -5.30 -3.13
CA LYS A 583 -16.41 -6.06 -2.66
C LYS A 583 -16.78 -7.52 -2.40
N MET A 584 -16.00 -8.45 -2.96
CA MET A 584 -16.15 -9.87 -2.70
C MET A 584 -15.85 -10.18 -1.24
N SER A 585 -16.74 -10.94 -0.60
CA SER A 585 -16.49 -11.46 0.75
C SER A 585 -17.18 -12.81 0.94
N LYS A 586 -16.57 -13.66 1.79
CA LYS A 586 -17.13 -14.97 2.13
C LYS A 586 -18.50 -14.86 2.80
N SER A 587 -18.72 -13.82 3.61
CA SER A 587 -20.00 -13.55 4.28
C SER A 587 -21.13 -13.18 3.32
N LYS A 588 -20.80 -12.59 2.15
CA LYS A 588 -21.76 -12.25 1.10
C LYS A 588 -21.97 -13.37 0.09
N GLY A 589 -21.17 -14.45 0.15
CA GLY A 589 -21.27 -15.58 -0.78
C GLY A 589 -20.97 -15.23 -2.25
N ASN A 590 -20.29 -14.10 -2.51
CA ASN A 590 -20.00 -13.60 -3.85
C ASN A 590 -18.52 -13.77 -4.26
N VAL A 591 -17.75 -14.58 -3.52
CA VAL A 591 -16.35 -14.90 -3.84
C VAL A 591 -16.31 -15.89 -5.00
N ILE A 592 -15.47 -15.59 -5.98
CA ILE A 592 -15.25 -16.47 -7.13
C ILE A 592 -13.96 -17.28 -6.88
N ASN A 593 -14.13 -18.61 -6.90
CA ASN A 593 -13.00 -19.53 -6.75
C ASN A 593 -12.28 -19.68 -8.11
N PRO A 594 -10.97 -19.42 -8.19
CA PRO A 594 -10.21 -19.58 -9.42
C PRO A 594 -10.21 -21.03 -9.94
N ASP A 595 -10.30 -22.05 -9.08
CA ASP A 595 -10.31 -23.44 -9.51
C ASP A 595 -11.52 -23.76 -10.40
N ASP A 596 -12.69 -23.22 -10.09
CA ASP A 596 -13.91 -23.41 -10.88
C ASP A 596 -13.72 -22.85 -12.30
N ILE A 597 -13.11 -21.67 -12.40
CA ILE A 597 -12.83 -21.02 -13.67
C ILE A 597 -11.75 -21.77 -14.46
N VAL A 598 -10.68 -22.20 -13.79
CA VAL A 598 -9.61 -22.98 -14.44
C VAL A 598 -10.14 -24.31 -14.95
N ASN A 599 -10.98 -24.99 -14.19
CA ASN A 599 -11.57 -26.27 -14.62
C ASN A 599 -12.47 -26.10 -15.86
N GLU A 600 -13.23 -25.01 -15.95
CA GLU A 600 -14.18 -24.77 -17.05
C GLU A 600 -13.50 -24.16 -18.29
N TYR A 601 -12.62 -23.18 -18.12
CA TYR A 601 -12.06 -22.36 -19.21
C TYR A 601 -10.55 -22.50 -19.42
N GLY A 602 -9.83 -23.05 -18.45
CA GLY A 602 -8.37 -23.14 -18.43
C GLY A 602 -7.69 -21.95 -17.75
N ALA A 603 -6.48 -22.19 -17.22
CA ALA A 603 -5.68 -21.19 -16.50
C ALA A 603 -5.32 -20.00 -17.39
N ASP A 604 -4.91 -20.26 -18.65
CA ASP A 604 -4.53 -19.19 -19.58
C ASP A 604 -5.70 -18.25 -19.92
N THR A 605 -6.93 -18.77 -19.96
CA THR A 605 -8.12 -17.93 -20.17
C THR A 605 -8.37 -17.01 -18.98
N LEU A 606 -8.26 -17.52 -17.75
CA LEU A 606 -8.41 -16.74 -16.54
C LEU A 606 -7.32 -15.66 -16.44
N ARG A 607 -6.06 -16.03 -16.66
CA ARG A 607 -4.92 -15.08 -16.67
C ARG A 607 -5.12 -13.96 -17.70
N LEU A 608 -5.53 -14.33 -18.91
CA LEU A 608 -5.80 -13.36 -19.98
C LEU A 608 -6.94 -12.40 -19.61
N TYR A 609 -8.02 -12.93 -19.02
CA TYR A 609 -9.14 -12.13 -18.59
C TYR A 609 -8.76 -11.13 -17.48
N GLU A 610 -8.02 -11.58 -16.47
CA GLU A 610 -7.54 -10.71 -15.37
C GLU A 610 -6.65 -9.55 -15.88
N MET A 611 -5.90 -9.79 -16.96
CA MET A 611 -5.07 -8.75 -17.60
C MET A 611 -5.87 -7.85 -18.55
N PHE A 612 -7.03 -8.28 -19.01
CA PHE A 612 -7.85 -7.53 -19.96
C PHE A 612 -9.00 -6.72 -19.31
N MET A 613 -9.40 -7.02 -18.08
CA MET A 613 -10.62 -6.49 -17.45
C MET A 613 -10.60 -4.99 -17.11
N GLY A 614 -9.67 -4.21 -17.64
CA GLY A 614 -9.60 -2.75 -17.47
C GLY A 614 -8.23 -2.27 -16.98
N ASP A 615 -8.16 -1.01 -16.57
CA ASP A 615 -6.95 -0.43 -15.99
C ASP A 615 -6.56 -1.22 -14.73
N TYR A 616 -5.30 -1.65 -14.67
CA TYR A 616 -4.81 -2.49 -13.60
C TYR A 616 -4.89 -1.81 -12.21
N THR A 617 -4.77 -0.49 -12.18
CA THR A 617 -4.78 0.29 -10.94
C THR A 617 -6.17 0.64 -10.43
N GLN A 618 -7.20 0.37 -11.23
CA GLN A 618 -8.61 0.66 -10.91
C GLN A 618 -9.36 -0.61 -10.51
N ASP A 619 -10.37 -0.43 -9.68
CA ASP A 619 -11.30 -1.50 -9.35
C ASP A 619 -12.12 -1.89 -10.59
N ALA A 620 -12.38 -3.18 -10.75
CA ALA A 620 -13.12 -3.68 -11.89
C ALA A 620 -14.12 -4.79 -11.49
N PRO A 621 -15.37 -4.75 -11.99
CA PRO A 621 -16.34 -5.79 -11.72
C PRO A 621 -16.06 -7.04 -12.54
N TRP A 622 -16.32 -8.20 -11.96
CA TRP A 622 -16.24 -9.48 -12.65
C TRP A 622 -17.31 -9.59 -13.76
N SER A 623 -16.89 -10.08 -14.93
CA SER A 623 -17.78 -10.32 -16.07
C SER A 623 -17.48 -11.68 -16.74
N THR A 624 -18.35 -12.64 -16.56
CA THR A 624 -18.24 -13.96 -17.20
C THR A 624 -18.33 -13.87 -18.74
N ASP A 625 -19.06 -12.92 -19.28
CA ASP A 625 -19.15 -12.74 -20.75
C ASP A 625 -17.83 -12.21 -21.34
N SER A 626 -17.15 -11.32 -20.64
CA SER A 626 -15.80 -10.86 -21.01
C SER A 626 -14.79 -12.01 -20.92
N LEU A 627 -14.88 -12.87 -19.90
CA LEU A 627 -14.07 -14.10 -19.79
C LEU A 627 -14.27 -15.01 -21.01
N LYS A 628 -15.52 -15.24 -21.44
CA LYS A 628 -15.83 -16.00 -22.67
C LYS A 628 -15.24 -15.32 -23.92
N GLY A 629 -15.16 -14.01 -23.95
CA GLY A 629 -14.47 -13.23 -24.98
C GLY A 629 -12.97 -13.57 -25.05
N CYS A 630 -12.32 -13.65 -23.91
CA CYS A 630 -10.92 -14.08 -23.81
C CYS A 630 -10.71 -15.52 -24.28
N LYS A 631 -11.62 -16.43 -23.93
CA LYS A 631 -11.58 -17.82 -24.45
C LYS A 631 -11.67 -17.85 -25.98
N ARG A 632 -12.58 -17.09 -26.59
CA ARG A 632 -12.68 -16.98 -28.06
C ARG A 632 -11.40 -16.44 -28.70
N PHE A 633 -10.68 -15.53 -28.03
CA PHE A 633 -9.39 -15.07 -28.52
C PHE A 633 -8.34 -16.16 -28.49
N ILE A 634 -8.23 -16.95 -27.42
CA ILE A 634 -7.34 -18.13 -27.36
C ILE A 634 -7.68 -19.10 -28.47
N ASP A 635 -8.97 -19.40 -28.69
CA ASP A 635 -9.41 -20.28 -29.76
C ASP A 635 -9.04 -19.73 -31.17
N LYS A 636 -9.06 -18.41 -31.34
CA LYS A 636 -8.56 -17.75 -32.56
C LYS A 636 -7.06 -18.01 -32.74
N VAL A 637 -6.27 -17.77 -31.68
CA VAL A 637 -4.81 -18.01 -31.73
C VAL A 637 -4.51 -19.44 -32.14
N ILE A 638 -5.25 -20.42 -31.60
CA ILE A 638 -5.09 -21.83 -31.98
C ILE A 638 -5.38 -22.07 -33.49
N ARG A 639 -6.47 -21.51 -34.02
CA ARG A 639 -6.85 -21.66 -35.43
C ARG A 639 -5.88 -21.00 -36.39
N LEU A 640 -5.19 -19.93 -36.00
CA LEU A 640 -4.18 -19.29 -36.84
C LEU A 640 -3.05 -20.22 -37.26
N LYS A 641 -2.79 -21.30 -36.52
CA LYS A 641 -1.84 -22.34 -36.91
C LYS A 641 -2.17 -22.96 -38.26
N ASP A 642 -3.45 -23.12 -38.57
CA ASP A 642 -3.91 -23.74 -39.82
C ASP A 642 -3.68 -22.86 -41.05
N LYS A 643 -3.30 -21.58 -40.86
CA LYS A 643 -2.95 -20.62 -41.92
C LYS A 643 -1.45 -20.59 -42.26
N ILE A 644 -0.64 -21.37 -41.55
CA ILE A 644 0.80 -21.36 -41.77
C ILE A 644 1.15 -21.92 -43.15
N VAL A 645 1.93 -21.16 -43.92
CA VAL A 645 2.49 -21.52 -45.23
C VAL A 645 4.01 -21.49 -45.16
N ASP A 646 4.66 -22.11 -46.17
CA ASP A 646 6.12 -22.06 -46.29
C ASP A 646 6.60 -20.62 -46.50
N GLY A 647 7.61 -20.24 -45.76
CA GLY A 647 8.22 -18.89 -45.80
C GLY A 647 9.16 -18.70 -44.64
N ASN A 648 10.15 -17.81 -44.79
CA ASN A 648 11.10 -17.45 -43.75
C ASN A 648 10.99 -15.95 -43.43
N GLY A 649 11.20 -15.58 -42.17
CA GLY A 649 11.07 -14.21 -41.67
C GLY A 649 9.64 -13.69 -41.64
N TYR A 650 9.47 -12.43 -41.28
CA TYR A 650 8.14 -11.83 -41.22
C TYR A 650 7.57 -11.51 -42.59
N SER A 651 6.28 -11.70 -42.75
CA SER A 651 5.53 -11.30 -43.92
C SER A 651 5.64 -9.76 -44.11
N LYS A 652 6.13 -9.29 -45.27
CA LYS A 652 6.37 -7.86 -45.53
C LYS A 652 5.16 -6.97 -45.23
N LYS A 653 3.96 -7.43 -45.53
CA LYS A 653 2.73 -6.70 -45.29
C LYS A 653 2.46 -6.53 -43.78
N LEU A 654 2.97 -7.41 -42.94
CA LEU A 654 2.77 -7.42 -41.52
C LEU A 654 3.93 -6.74 -40.73
N GLU A 655 5.08 -6.46 -41.37
CA GLU A 655 6.23 -5.85 -40.68
C GLU A 655 5.88 -4.62 -39.86
N PRO A 656 5.12 -3.62 -40.35
CA PRO A 656 4.81 -2.44 -39.54
C PRO A 656 4.01 -2.77 -38.28
N ILE A 657 2.96 -3.58 -38.38
CA ILE A 657 2.13 -3.94 -37.23
C ILE A 657 2.90 -4.84 -36.25
N ILE A 658 3.79 -5.70 -36.76
CA ILE A 658 4.65 -6.54 -35.92
C ILE A 658 5.55 -5.68 -35.06
N HIS A 659 6.34 -4.76 -35.66
CA HIS A 659 7.27 -3.93 -34.91
C HIS A 659 6.57 -2.97 -33.95
N LYS A 660 5.41 -2.43 -34.34
CA LYS A 660 4.54 -1.65 -33.44
C LYS A 660 4.06 -2.47 -32.24
N THR A 661 3.63 -3.72 -32.49
CA THR A 661 3.11 -4.58 -31.43
C THR A 661 4.22 -4.98 -30.46
N ILE A 662 5.43 -5.33 -30.93
CA ILE A 662 6.57 -5.63 -30.06
C ILE A 662 6.85 -4.44 -29.13
N LYS A 663 7.01 -3.23 -29.70
CA LYS A 663 7.26 -2.00 -28.95
C LYS A 663 6.16 -1.75 -27.92
N LYS A 664 4.91 -1.83 -28.37
CA LYS A 664 3.74 -1.52 -27.53
C LYS A 664 3.59 -2.52 -26.38
N VAL A 665 3.64 -3.83 -26.65
CA VAL A 665 3.49 -4.88 -25.64
C VAL A 665 4.64 -4.80 -24.62
N GLN A 666 5.87 -4.58 -25.06
CA GLN A 666 7.02 -4.39 -24.16
C GLN A 666 6.81 -3.21 -23.20
N ASN A 667 6.40 -2.07 -23.74
CA ASN A 667 6.13 -0.89 -22.94
C ASN A 667 4.97 -1.13 -21.96
N ASP A 668 3.86 -1.66 -22.46
CA ASP A 668 2.65 -1.86 -21.69
C ASP A 668 2.84 -2.86 -20.53
N LEU A 669 3.57 -3.96 -20.75
CA LEU A 669 3.93 -4.88 -19.67
C LEU A 669 4.86 -4.23 -18.64
N SER A 670 5.74 -3.33 -19.06
CA SER A 670 6.65 -2.60 -18.16
C SER A 670 5.96 -1.50 -17.35
N THR A 671 4.80 -1.01 -17.82
CA THR A 671 4.03 0.09 -17.21
C THR A 671 2.68 -0.35 -16.63
N MET A 672 2.43 -1.66 -16.57
CA MET A 672 1.19 -2.28 -16.08
C MET A 672 -0.07 -1.90 -16.89
N SER A 673 0.10 -1.53 -18.14
CA SER A 673 -0.99 -1.26 -19.08
C SER A 673 -1.45 -2.55 -19.77
N TYR A 674 -1.74 -3.58 -18.98
CA TYR A 674 -1.99 -4.96 -19.48
C TYR A 674 -3.16 -5.04 -20.45
N ASN A 675 -4.24 -4.31 -20.19
CA ASN A 675 -5.43 -4.27 -21.06
C ASN A 675 -5.10 -3.76 -22.45
N THR A 676 -4.21 -2.78 -22.57
CA THR A 676 -3.75 -2.27 -23.88
C THR A 676 -2.75 -3.20 -24.55
N ALA A 677 -1.91 -3.91 -23.78
CA ALA A 677 -1.08 -4.98 -24.31
C ALA A 677 -1.93 -6.09 -24.93
N VAL A 678 -2.96 -6.58 -24.21
CA VAL A 678 -3.89 -7.61 -24.72
C VAL A 678 -4.62 -7.12 -25.97
N SER A 679 -5.09 -5.85 -25.97
CA SER A 679 -5.74 -5.26 -27.14
C SER A 679 -4.81 -5.24 -28.36
N SER A 680 -3.53 -4.91 -28.17
CA SER A 680 -2.53 -4.90 -29.24
C SER A 680 -2.26 -6.32 -29.78
N LEU A 681 -2.23 -7.31 -28.90
CA LEU A 681 -2.13 -8.74 -29.31
C LEU A 681 -3.37 -9.19 -30.09
N MET A 682 -4.55 -8.72 -29.72
CA MET A 682 -5.79 -9.02 -30.45
C MET A 682 -5.78 -8.39 -31.85
N ILE A 683 -5.27 -7.15 -31.97
CA ILE A 683 -5.11 -6.47 -33.26
C ILE A 683 -4.12 -7.22 -34.15
N LEU A 684 -2.96 -7.62 -33.63
CA LEU A 684 -2.00 -8.44 -34.36
C LEU A 684 -2.61 -9.75 -34.83
N ALA A 685 -3.31 -10.47 -33.95
CA ALA A 685 -3.97 -11.72 -34.31
C ALA A 685 -5.06 -11.56 -35.39
N ASN A 686 -5.78 -10.41 -35.39
CA ASN A 686 -6.73 -10.07 -36.44
C ASN A 686 -6.02 -9.83 -37.79
N SER A 687 -4.93 -9.08 -37.79
CA SER A 687 -4.12 -8.81 -38.99
C SER A 687 -3.53 -10.11 -39.57
N LEU A 688 -3.10 -11.05 -38.71
CA LEU A 688 -2.68 -12.40 -39.13
C LEU A 688 -3.85 -13.18 -39.71
N ASP A 689 -5.05 -13.08 -39.16
CA ASP A 689 -6.23 -13.78 -39.60
C ASP A 689 -6.76 -13.27 -40.96
N GLU A 690 -6.57 -12.01 -41.28
CA GLU A 690 -6.90 -11.40 -42.57
C GLU A 690 -5.97 -11.84 -43.74
N MET A 691 -4.80 -12.37 -43.43
CA MET A 691 -3.89 -12.89 -44.43
C MET A 691 -4.39 -14.20 -45.00
N SER A 692 -4.15 -14.45 -46.30
CA SER A 692 -4.39 -15.75 -46.93
C SER A 692 -3.45 -16.86 -46.45
N GLY A 693 -2.24 -16.48 -45.97
CA GLY A 693 -1.25 -17.36 -45.37
C GLY A 693 -0.26 -16.51 -44.55
N ILE A 694 0.30 -17.10 -43.49
CA ILE A 694 1.29 -16.46 -42.59
C ILE A 694 2.52 -17.36 -42.48
N THR A 695 3.68 -16.78 -42.18
CA THR A 695 4.90 -17.56 -41.96
C THR A 695 4.92 -18.17 -40.54
N LYS A 696 5.79 -19.20 -40.35
CA LYS A 696 6.04 -19.71 -38.98
C LYS A 696 6.57 -18.62 -38.04
N ASP A 697 7.37 -17.69 -38.57
CA ASP A 697 7.98 -16.61 -37.78
C ASP A 697 6.92 -15.58 -37.37
N ASP A 698 5.96 -15.24 -38.24
CA ASP A 698 4.81 -14.37 -37.87
C ASP A 698 4.03 -14.96 -36.68
N TYR A 699 3.77 -16.26 -36.77
CA TYR A 699 2.99 -16.95 -35.73
C TYR A 699 3.80 -17.12 -34.43
N HIS A 700 5.08 -17.51 -34.53
CA HIS A 700 5.99 -17.64 -33.39
C HIS A 700 6.11 -16.32 -32.64
N LEU A 701 6.16 -15.19 -33.35
CA LEU A 701 6.17 -13.88 -32.73
C LEU A 701 4.93 -13.62 -31.88
N LEU A 702 3.73 -13.85 -32.45
CA LEU A 702 2.49 -13.69 -31.68
C LEU A 702 2.51 -14.55 -30.42
N LEU A 703 2.94 -15.83 -30.51
CA LEU A 703 3.04 -16.73 -29.38
C LEU A 703 4.03 -16.23 -28.33
N THR A 704 5.18 -15.71 -28.77
CA THR A 704 6.21 -15.17 -27.86
C THR A 704 5.72 -13.94 -27.10
N LEU A 705 5.03 -13.01 -27.77
CA LEU A 705 4.47 -11.81 -27.14
C LEU A 705 3.29 -12.12 -26.22
N LEU A 706 2.51 -13.16 -26.50
CA LEU A 706 1.37 -13.60 -25.69
C LEU A 706 1.82 -14.48 -24.49
N ASN A 707 2.97 -15.13 -24.56
CA ASN A 707 3.47 -16.09 -23.56
C ASN A 707 3.48 -15.55 -22.13
N PRO A 708 3.86 -14.30 -21.85
CA PRO A 708 3.81 -13.76 -20.48
C PRO A 708 2.43 -13.86 -19.84
N ILE A 709 1.37 -13.77 -20.61
CA ILE A 709 -0.03 -13.76 -20.14
C ILE A 709 -0.65 -15.15 -20.22
N ALA A 710 -0.46 -15.88 -21.34
CA ALA A 710 -1.05 -17.20 -21.61
C ALA A 710 0.06 -18.24 -21.87
N PRO A 711 0.84 -18.63 -20.85
CA PRO A 711 2.07 -19.39 -21.05
C PRO A 711 1.87 -20.83 -21.51
N HIS A 712 0.84 -21.53 -21.05
CA HIS A 712 0.68 -22.95 -21.33
C HIS A 712 0.36 -23.20 -22.79
N ILE A 713 -0.65 -22.50 -23.32
CA ILE A 713 -1.08 -22.70 -24.70
C ILE A 713 -0.02 -22.23 -25.71
N THR A 714 0.65 -21.14 -25.42
CA THR A 714 1.68 -20.59 -26.30
C THR A 714 2.92 -21.47 -26.35
N GLU A 715 3.35 -22.07 -25.26
CA GLU A 715 4.41 -23.08 -25.24
C GLU A 715 4.01 -24.31 -26.05
N GLU A 716 2.78 -24.82 -25.90
CA GLU A 716 2.29 -26.00 -26.64
C GLU A 716 2.26 -25.77 -28.13
N LEU A 717 1.70 -24.63 -28.55
CA LEU A 717 1.64 -24.25 -29.95
C LEU A 717 3.05 -24.05 -30.53
N ASN A 718 3.93 -23.39 -29.82
CA ASN A 718 5.31 -23.17 -30.20
C ASN A 718 6.08 -24.49 -30.38
N GLN A 719 5.98 -25.39 -29.42
CA GLN A 719 6.58 -26.73 -29.51
C GLN A 719 6.08 -27.49 -30.74
N SER A 720 4.79 -27.37 -31.07
CA SER A 720 4.18 -28.03 -32.21
C SER A 720 4.70 -27.54 -33.56
N LEU A 721 5.40 -26.39 -33.61
CA LEU A 721 6.09 -25.83 -34.78
C LEU A 721 7.54 -26.26 -34.86
N GLY A 722 8.06 -26.96 -33.85
CA GLY A 722 9.45 -27.40 -33.79
C GLY A 722 10.42 -26.38 -33.19
N PHE A 723 9.91 -25.28 -32.59
CA PHE A 723 10.75 -24.32 -31.89
C PHE A 723 11.11 -24.79 -30.46
N ASN A 724 12.21 -24.24 -29.93
CA ASN A 724 12.55 -24.44 -28.53
C ASN A 724 11.49 -23.80 -27.63
N PRO A 725 11.31 -24.27 -26.37
CA PRO A 725 10.38 -23.64 -25.43
C PRO A 725 10.58 -22.14 -25.32
N ILE A 726 9.51 -21.36 -25.31
CA ILE A 726 9.56 -19.89 -25.26
C ILE A 726 10.27 -19.43 -23.99
N CYS A 727 10.09 -20.11 -22.85
CA CYS A 727 10.77 -19.80 -21.60
C CYS A 727 12.31 -19.84 -21.69
N LYS A 728 12.88 -20.43 -22.74
CA LYS A 728 14.32 -20.46 -23.07
C LYS A 728 14.70 -19.55 -24.25
N SER A 729 13.75 -18.83 -24.82
CA SER A 729 13.94 -17.93 -25.97
C SER A 729 14.35 -16.52 -25.53
N LYS A 730 14.46 -15.62 -26.52
CA LYS A 730 14.71 -14.20 -26.29
C LYS A 730 13.46 -13.37 -26.59
N TRP A 731 13.32 -12.24 -25.91
CA TRP A 731 12.32 -11.24 -26.25
C TRP A 731 12.61 -10.68 -27.63
N PRO A 732 11.61 -10.56 -28.53
CA PRO A 732 11.84 -10.07 -29.88
C PRO A 732 12.23 -8.59 -29.88
N GLU A 733 13.15 -8.23 -30.76
CA GLU A 733 13.57 -6.85 -30.98
C GLU A 733 12.68 -6.17 -32.03
N TYR A 734 12.49 -4.85 -31.90
CA TYR A 734 11.78 -4.06 -32.89
C TYR A 734 12.70 -3.03 -33.54
N ASP A 735 12.43 -2.72 -34.82
CA ASP A 735 13.10 -1.64 -35.56
C ASP A 735 12.20 -0.41 -35.51
N GLU A 736 12.69 0.67 -34.92
CA GLU A 736 11.96 1.93 -34.76
C GLU A 736 11.49 2.49 -36.11
N ALA A 737 12.33 2.40 -37.14
CA ALA A 737 11.99 2.88 -38.48
C ALA A 737 10.81 2.16 -39.12
N LYS A 738 10.59 0.88 -38.73
CA LYS A 738 9.49 0.05 -39.22
C LYS A 738 8.22 0.24 -38.39
N THR A 739 8.27 0.99 -37.29
CA THR A 739 7.07 1.30 -36.48
C THR A 739 6.26 2.45 -37.07
N ILE A 740 6.81 3.16 -38.09
CA ILE A 740 6.15 4.30 -38.75
C ILE A 740 5.26 3.74 -39.85
N ASP A 741 3.98 4.11 -39.86
CA ASP A 741 3.11 3.75 -40.98
C ASP A 741 3.57 4.42 -42.24
N SER A 742 3.79 3.67 -43.30
CA SER A 742 4.04 4.21 -44.64
C SER A 742 2.78 4.84 -45.26
N GLU A 743 1.60 4.45 -44.77
CA GLU A 743 0.29 4.95 -45.18
C GLU A 743 -0.56 5.33 -43.96
N ILE A 744 -1.39 6.33 -44.13
CA ILE A 744 -2.38 6.75 -43.13
C ILE A 744 -3.76 6.73 -43.75
N GLU A 745 -4.76 6.51 -42.90
CA GLU A 745 -6.17 6.62 -43.26
C GLU A 745 -6.66 8.02 -42.85
N LEU A 746 -6.94 8.86 -43.86
CA LEU A 746 -7.37 10.24 -43.69
C LEU A 746 -8.90 10.33 -43.78
N PRO A 747 -9.58 10.87 -42.78
CA PRO A 747 -11.01 11.15 -42.88
C PRO A 747 -11.27 12.28 -43.90
N ILE A 748 -12.25 12.04 -44.78
CA ILE A 748 -12.74 13.01 -45.75
C ILE A 748 -14.02 13.61 -45.20
N GLN A 749 -14.06 14.92 -45.09
CA GLN A 749 -15.25 15.65 -44.66
C GLN A 749 -15.88 16.43 -45.82
N ILE A 750 -17.20 16.52 -45.75
CA ILE A 750 -17.97 17.50 -46.55
C ILE A 750 -18.69 18.43 -45.55
N ASN A 751 -18.41 19.73 -45.65
CA ASN A 751 -18.91 20.75 -44.75
C ASN A 751 -18.74 20.38 -43.26
N GLY A 752 -17.52 19.84 -42.90
CA GLY A 752 -17.16 19.49 -41.53
C GLY A 752 -17.73 18.15 -41.02
N ARG A 753 -18.46 17.40 -41.86
CA ARG A 753 -18.98 16.06 -41.48
C ARG A 753 -18.25 14.97 -42.25
N VAL A 754 -17.72 13.98 -41.53
CA VAL A 754 -17.03 12.84 -42.14
C VAL A 754 -17.97 12.07 -43.07
N LYS A 755 -17.51 11.81 -44.28
CA LYS A 755 -18.25 11.16 -45.37
C LYS A 755 -17.55 9.97 -45.98
N GLY A 756 -16.26 9.81 -45.72
CA GLY A 756 -15.45 8.70 -46.17
C GLY A 756 -14.05 8.76 -45.53
N THR A 757 -13.22 7.81 -45.87
CA THR A 757 -11.80 7.75 -45.51
C THR A 757 -10.98 7.37 -46.71
N VAL A 758 -9.77 7.90 -46.85
CA VAL A 758 -8.85 7.55 -47.94
C VAL A 758 -7.48 7.14 -47.38
N LYS A 759 -6.92 6.07 -47.90
CA LYS A 759 -5.55 5.64 -47.62
C LYS A 759 -4.58 6.39 -48.52
N VAL A 760 -3.63 7.10 -47.91
CA VAL A 760 -2.58 7.82 -48.60
C VAL A 760 -1.24 7.58 -47.90
N ALA A 761 -0.13 7.72 -48.61
CA ALA A 761 1.19 7.64 -48.01
C ALA A 761 1.34 8.71 -46.89
N LEU A 762 2.05 8.37 -45.82
CA LEU A 762 2.36 9.34 -44.77
C LEU A 762 3.11 10.53 -45.40
N ASP A 763 2.78 11.72 -44.98
CA ASP A 763 3.32 12.99 -45.49
C ASP A 763 2.98 13.31 -46.93
N SER A 764 2.00 12.64 -47.58
CA SER A 764 1.51 12.97 -48.92
C SER A 764 1.23 14.48 -49.04
N ASP A 765 1.52 15.02 -50.21
CA ASP A 765 1.17 16.41 -50.55
C ASP A 765 -0.35 16.57 -50.73
N GLU A 766 -0.78 17.82 -50.72
CA GLU A 766 -2.22 18.17 -50.80
C GLU A 766 -2.86 17.68 -52.10
N GLU A 767 -2.13 17.71 -53.22
CA GLU A 767 -2.62 17.30 -54.52
C GLU A 767 -2.87 15.79 -54.59
N THR A 768 -1.96 14.99 -54.05
CA THR A 768 -2.11 13.54 -53.94
C THR A 768 -3.33 13.17 -53.08
N VAL A 769 -3.46 13.81 -51.93
CA VAL A 769 -4.61 13.57 -51.00
C VAL A 769 -5.91 14.01 -51.66
N LYS A 770 -5.93 15.16 -52.29
CA LYS A 770 -7.10 15.67 -53.00
C LYS A 770 -7.60 14.71 -54.08
N ASN A 771 -6.68 14.25 -54.94
CA ASN A 771 -7.03 13.33 -56.03
C ASN A 771 -7.59 12.00 -55.50
N ALA A 772 -6.99 11.48 -54.44
CA ALA A 772 -7.46 10.24 -53.78
C ALA A 772 -8.80 10.44 -53.10
N ALA A 773 -8.98 11.56 -52.40
CA ALA A 773 -10.25 11.87 -51.69
C ALA A 773 -11.40 12.11 -52.69
N HIS A 774 -11.17 12.83 -53.77
CA HIS A 774 -12.18 13.03 -54.80
C HIS A 774 -12.62 11.75 -55.48
N LYS A 775 -11.71 10.80 -55.69
CA LYS A 775 -12.02 9.49 -56.22
C LYS A 775 -12.90 8.67 -55.26
N GLU A 776 -12.59 8.74 -53.97
CA GLU A 776 -13.29 7.97 -52.93
C GLU A 776 -14.74 8.41 -52.70
N ILE A 777 -14.98 9.73 -52.78
CA ILE A 777 -16.33 10.30 -52.53
C ILE A 777 -16.96 10.93 -53.78
N ALA A 778 -16.59 10.50 -54.97
CA ALA A 778 -17.01 11.07 -56.24
C ALA A 778 -18.55 11.20 -56.37
N GLU A 779 -19.28 10.12 -56.01
CA GLU A 779 -20.76 10.09 -55.99
C GLU A 779 -21.39 11.13 -55.08
N LEU A 780 -20.72 11.45 -53.97
CA LEU A 780 -21.21 12.44 -53.00
C LEU A 780 -20.95 13.88 -53.42
N LEU A 781 -20.06 14.06 -54.37
CA LEU A 781 -19.73 15.39 -54.94
C LEU A 781 -20.49 15.71 -56.25
N GLU A 782 -21.15 14.71 -56.82
CA GLU A 782 -21.90 14.90 -58.08
C GLU A 782 -23.00 15.99 -57.95
N GLY A 783 -22.96 16.95 -58.86
CA GLY A 783 -23.90 18.07 -58.85
C GLY A 783 -23.68 19.15 -57.80
N LYS A 784 -22.60 19.10 -57.03
CA LYS A 784 -22.25 20.10 -56.02
C LYS A 784 -21.12 21.02 -56.51
N ASN A 785 -21.23 22.30 -56.11
CA ASN A 785 -20.20 23.29 -56.43
C ASN A 785 -19.21 23.36 -55.26
N ILE A 786 -17.94 22.97 -55.52
CA ILE A 786 -16.85 23.02 -54.54
C ILE A 786 -16.39 24.45 -54.36
N VAL A 787 -16.52 24.99 -53.16
CA VAL A 787 -16.16 26.37 -52.79
C VAL A 787 -14.73 26.45 -52.25
N LYS A 788 -14.31 25.48 -51.44
CA LYS A 788 -13.00 25.46 -50.81
C LYS A 788 -12.64 24.04 -50.41
N GLU A 789 -11.37 23.72 -50.49
CA GLU A 789 -10.77 22.50 -49.97
C GLU A 789 -9.72 22.84 -48.95
N ILE A 790 -9.63 22.05 -47.89
CA ILE A 790 -8.76 22.29 -46.76
C ILE A 790 -8.09 20.99 -46.40
N TYR A 791 -6.80 20.92 -46.59
CA TYR A 791 -5.97 19.81 -46.18
C TYR A 791 -5.22 20.16 -44.90
N VAL A 792 -5.41 19.37 -43.85
CA VAL A 792 -4.57 19.43 -42.66
C VAL A 792 -3.70 18.17 -42.69
N LYS A 793 -2.40 18.37 -42.93
CA LYS A 793 -1.42 17.31 -43.19
C LYS A 793 -1.53 16.18 -42.17
N ASN A 794 -1.69 14.95 -42.68
CA ASN A 794 -1.81 13.72 -41.92
C ASN A 794 -3.01 13.67 -40.92
N LYS A 795 -3.98 14.57 -41.05
CA LYS A 795 -5.12 14.60 -40.12
C LYS A 795 -6.48 14.50 -40.80
N ILE A 796 -6.71 15.34 -41.80
CA ILE A 796 -8.06 15.46 -42.41
C ILE A 796 -8.01 16.16 -43.75
N PHE A 797 -8.94 15.78 -44.62
CA PHE A 797 -9.26 16.51 -45.81
C PHE A 797 -10.73 16.93 -45.82
N ASN A 798 -11.00 18.24 -45.83
CA ASN A 798 -12.35 18.79 -45.79
C ASN A 798 -12.72 19.55 -47.03
N ILE A 799 -13.82 19.20 -47.67
CA ILE A 799 -14.37 19.81 -48.89
C ILE A 799 -15.59 20.65 -48.48
N VAL A 800 -15.57 21.92 -48.80
CA VAL A 800 -16.68 22.83 -48.58
C VAL A 800 -17.47 22.93 -49.86
N VAL A 801 -18.70 22.51 -49.89
CA VAL A 801 -19.58 22.56 -51.05
C VAL A 801 -20.80 23.45 -50.79
N LYS A 802 -21.32 24.07 -51.89
CA LYS A 802 -22.62 24.75 -51.91
C LYS A 802 -23.58 23.99 -52.78
#